data_988ba9b4cb863c182f1a01d9ecb3ba7f
#
_entry.id   988ba9b4cb863c182f1a01d9ecb3ba7f
#
_cell.length_a   1.000
_cell.length_b   1.000
_cell.length_c   1.000
_cell.angle_alpha   90.00
_cell.angle_beta   90.00
_cell.angle_gamma   90.00
#
_symmetry.space_group_name_H-M   'P 1'
#
loop_
_entity.id
_entity.type
_entity.pdbx_description
1 polymer ?
#
loop_
_entity_poly.entity_id
_entity_poly.type
_entity_poly.pdbx_seq_one_letter_code
_entity_poly.pdbx_strand_id
1 'polypeptide(L)'
;MLQQNILDQLKQFIETVSNGHSNPQLLTKPSLIKVALGFLDELPATRDIVFDYFGILADIGVQLYVSPEMVDQKTGMPVSQMKQGGNRQQQMRAEEYESFNMVKTSLQNLVWKGPPAWSPLIANWSLELVAKLSDKYTQRRMTITASCNYWLECSAMHGLLTLINSCFRKLSNAEAESCVETMLNAFHRYPMTFDWIVARLGGCFPNKIIMQILQCGMKRFVEDYRCHLDSEAGILDYMTSCHEQQLSAAFHEMLKDGLAPKKSLDVVIVPFLMITTNYSDAILQCLVNVFIDMFTEDMCEAIVQKAPLWLSNKMFADMQPSLNNAVLRLNQHGAKLLLMVSRMAEKYVWCQDFLDTSMQELEQWVLNMRNFPLLVDLAFEETKYMLWKSCLSTNVLEQQTAVRLLLVVSSQHPHIYYQTISELLRKSYAEHPSTIGALMRLLGGQSGVVNFPNIAKGFKMVLEDITLQEQVNNRLPVEPGTPTEAYNTFYNLNILTKMQKKNHFPHVKPQLLTQSLNECLSKIIQILDCTIQKLVLRMDKDASVRSAEKFRLQQVSNNNNNGYSNDGIKRAKLDLNLDDDFKDAARMRLAHQIVDLLNNIEAGARTNVLRTPLVLKLAVLSVKYFFVGLTEQTVIRRAAAAHRAYALLQRQCTARKIGRTVCLRELVESALFYHGHLLGQLEEYELDELRIPEHELLILQNLHTNSGTNSNRSVLHSGIIGRGLRPVLPTNERSCDAEKQALYLKALNACCTDLDKPNNVEGYSLVSLTLVELVSTDVMYNGLPFPDEEFTRVTMERDMQIRRAFITSPVLWAVLGLIATHRPALCYSSVLLRALCATCLHHWRGKNVNKFQPTAANDELMLCTKKLLQLLAMSQLIPPPLANLHTIIEHFEAPEIALLLRECIWNYLKDHVPSPALFHVDNNGLHWRNTSQVKVAPQYVDTLRQLMQKKLNKLGPHYHQMFIMTDLHVANPNPAIPAAISTATTVD
;
A
#
# COMPACT_ATOMS: atom_id res chain seq x y z
N MET A 1 -5.46 -75.64 69.14
CA MET A 1 -4.71 -76.21 68.01
C MET A 1 -4.70 -75.31 66.82
N LEU A 2 -5.81 -74.74 66.31
CA LEU A 2 -5.78 -73.87 65.16
C LEU A 2 -5.01 -72.54 65.40
N GLN A 3 -5.17 -71.90 66.54
CA GLN A 3 -4.48 -70.67 66.91
C GLN A 3 -2.97 -70.83 67.03
N GLN A 4 -2.54 -71.99 67.55
CA GLN A 4 -1.12 -72.27 67.70
C GLN A 4 -0.44 -72.51 66.35
N ASN A 5 -1.12 -73.19 65.47
CA ASN A 5 -0.67 -73.43 64.08
C ASN A 5 -0.49 -72.12 63.24
N ILE A 6 -1.40 -71.19 63.42
CA ILE A 6 -1.34 -69.88 62.75
C ILE A 6 -0.17 -69.04 63.32
N LEU A 7 0.06 -69.07 64.63
CA LEU A 7 1.18 -68.38 65.29
C LEU A 7 2.53 -68.94 64.84
N ASP A 8 2.63 -70.29 64.74
CA ASP A 8 3.85 -70.94 64.29
C ASP A 8 4.11 -70.62 62.77
N GLN A 9 3.09 -70.60 61.99
CA GLN A 9 3.18 -70.18 60.58
C GLN A 9 3.59 -68.67 60.44
N LEU A 10 3.10 -67.82 61.33
CA LEU A 10 3.47 -66.38 61.35
C LEU A 10 4.93 -66.21 61.78
N LYS A 11 5.40 -66.99 62.82
CA LYS A 11 6.83 -66.98 63.21
C LYS A 11 7.71 -67.42 62.05
N GLN A 12 7.36 -68.52 61.41
CA GLN A 12 8.11 -69.07 60.30
C GLN A 12 8.12 -68.06 59.11
N PHE A 13 7.02 -67.40 58.87
CA PHE A 13 6.94 -66.33 57.87
C PHE A 13 7.88 -65.18 58.23
N ILE A 14 7.85 -64.66 59.45
CA ILE A 14 8.72 -63.55 59.90
C ILE A 14 10.18 -63.89 59.76
N GLU A 15 10.55 -65.15 60.25
CA GLU A 15 11.90 -65.64 60.12
C GLU A 15 12.36 -65.78 58.65
N THR A 16 11.49 -66.24 57.79
CA THR A 16 11.76 -66.37 56.33
C THR A 16 11.98 -65.01 55.71
N VAL A 17 11.14 -64.05 56.05
CA VAL A 17 11.27 -62.66 55.51
C VAL A 17 12.55 -61.99 56.05
N SER A 18 12.87 -62.17 57.36
CA SER A 18 14.06 -61.58 57.97
C SER A 18 15.36 -62.18 57.43
N ASN A 19 15.39 -63.49 57.21
CA ASN A 19 16.54 -64.19 56.65
C ASN A 19 16.64 -64.08 55.13
N GLY A 20 15.52 -63.73 54.44
CA GLY A 20 15.44 -63.66 52.99
C GLY A 20 16.20 -62.47 52.36
N HIS A 21 16.60 -61.46 53.15
CA HIS A 21 17.45 -60.38 52.68
C HIS A 21 18.75 -60.83 51.98
N SER A 22 19.27 -62.04 52.42
CA SER A 22 20.45 -62.60 51.79
C SER A 22 20.19 -63.43 50.53
N ASN A 23 18.93 -63.74 50.22
CA ASN A 23 18.58 -64.48 49.00
C ASN A 23 17.20 -64.08 48.48
N PRO A 24 17.17 -63.12 47.54
CA PRO A 24 15.93 -62.54 46.93
C PRO A 24 15.00 -63.58 46.31
N GLN A 25 15.53 -64.72 45.80
CA GLN A 25 14.74 -65.78 45.17
C GLN A 25 13.86 -66.54 46.17
N LEU A 26 14.14 -66.49 47.43
CA LEU A 26 13.29 -67.09 48.45
C LEU A 26 12.05 -66.19 48.70
N LEU A 27 12.22 -64.95 48.64
CA LEU A 27 11.17 -63.92 48.88
C LEU A 27 10.12 -63.89 47.77
N THR A 28 10.51 -64.19 46.54
CA THR A 28 9.61 -64.12 45.35
C THR A 28 8.83 -65.42 45.14
N LYS A 29 8.94 -66.43 46.00
CA LYS A 29 8.22 -67.70 45.87
C LYS A 29 6.69 -67.52 45.98
N PRO A 30 5.89 -67.97 45.01
CA PRO A 30 4.43 -67.89 45.08
C PRO A 30 3.78 -68.47 46.28
N SER A 31 4.42 -69.50 46.90
CA SER A 31 3.96 -70.12 48.16
C SER A 31 4.01 -69.13 49.31
N LEU A 32 5.07 -68.35 49.44
CA LEU A 32 5.22 -67.37 50.52
C LEU A 32 4.24 -66.23 50.39
N ILE A 33 3.99 -65.82 49.15
CA ILE A 33 3.02 -64.77 48.83
C ILE A 33 1.59 -65.24 49.19
N LYS A 34 1.24 -66.46 48.83
CA LYS A 34 -0.04 -67.06 49.26
C LYS A 34 -0.23 -67.13 50.78
N VAL A 35 0.82 -67.46 51.54
CA VAL A 35 0.76 -67.42 52.98
C VAL A 35 0.55 -65.99 53.51
N ALA A 36 1.28 -65.02 52.97
CA ALA A 36 1.13 -63.62 53.34
C ALA A 36 -0.28 -63.09 53.05
N LEU A 37 -0.82 -63.40 51.88
CA LEU A 37 -2.19 -63.05 51.51
C LEU A 37 -3.27 -63.70 52.34
N GLY A 38 -3.00 -64.97 52.76
CA GLY A 38 -3.85 -65.70 53.76
C GLY A 38 -3.87 -65.02 55.13
N PHE A 39 -2.75 -64.47 55.57
CA PHE A 39 -2.72 -63.69 56.81
C PHE A 39 -3.53 -62.43 56.78
N LEU A 40 -3.57 -61.73 55.61
CA LEU A 40 -4.45 -60.53 55.46
C LEU A 40 -5.94 -60.85 55.54
N ASP A 41 -6.37 -61.97 54.93
CA ASP A 41 -7.78 -62.39 54.97
C ASP A 41 -8.19 -62.95 56.35
N GLU A 42 -7.29 -63.72 57.05
CA GLU A 42 -7.60 -64.44 58.32
C GLU A 42 -7.26 -63.60 59.53
N LEU A 43 -6.16 -62.84 59.52
CA LEU A 43 -5.65 -62.06 60.61
C LEU A 43 -5.28 -60.63 60.25
N PRO A 44 -6.24 -59.71 60.08
CA PRO A 44 -6.00 -58.32 59.66
C PRO A 44 -4.97 -57.59 60.57
N ALA A 45 -4.75 -58.04 61.77
CA ALA A 45 -3.71 -57.50 62.70
C ALA A 45 -2.28 -57.68 62.19
N THR A 46 -2.03 -58.56 61.23
CA THR A 46 -0.67 -58.85 60.68
C THR A 46 -0.40 -57.92 59.43
N ARG A 47 -1.26 -57.08 59.14
CA ARG A 47 -1.20 -56.24 57.95
C ARG A 47 0.15 -55.49 57.79
N ASP A 48 0.66 -54.93 58.85
CA ASP A 48 1.86 -54.07 58.77
C ASP A 48 3.10 -54.94 58.39
N ILE A 49 3.24 -56.15 58.93
CA ILE A 49 4.31 -57.07 58.59
C ILE A 49 4.16 -57.56 57.12
N VAL A 50 2.95 -57.83 56.73
CA VAL A 50 2.66 -58.29 55.37
C VAL A 50 2.91 -57.15 54.35
N PHE A 51 2.56 -55.90 54.68
CA PHE A 51 2.85 -54.73 53.84
C PHE A 51 4.36 -54.48 53.78
N ASP A 52 5.13 -54.63 54.86
CA ASP A 52 6.56 -54.53 54.79
C ASP A 52 7.15 -55.60 53.84
N TYR A 53 6.70 -56.81 53.91
CA TYR A 53 7.10 -57.87 52.98
C TYR A 53 6.73 -57.52 51.49
N PHE A 54 5.54 -57.02 51.24
CA PHE A 54 5.17 -56.59 49.92
C PHE A 54 6.00 -55.37 49.46
N GLY A 55 6.43 -54.52 50.38
CA GLY A 55 7.36 -53.44 50.11
C GLY A 55 8.74 -53.99 49.65
N ILE A 56 9.24 -55.07 50.30
CA ILE A 56 10.47 -55.72 49.86
C ILE A 56 10.31 -56.34 48.45
N LEU A 57 9.18 -57.00 48.20
CA LEU A 57 8.90 -57.48 46.81
C LEU A 57 8.89 -56.42 45.78
N ALA A 58 8.27 -55.30 46.05
CA ALA A 58 8.25 -54.13 45.10
C ALA A 58 9.66 -53.57 44.93
N ASP A 59 10.49 -53.48 46.02
CA ASP A 59 11.86 -53.03 45.93
C ASP A 59 12.75 -53.93 45.07
N ILE A 60 12.58 -55.27 45.21
CA ILE A 60 13.24 -56.24 44.32
C ILE A 60 12.84 -56.03 42.89
N GLY A 61 11.57 -55.80 42.63
CA GLY A 61 11.07 -55.57 41.29
C GLY A 61 11.63 -54.31 40.66
N VAL A 62 11.65 -53.22 41.38
CA VAL A 62 12.24 -51.95 40.92
C VAL A 62 13.73 -52.10 40.68
N GLN A 63 14.44 -52.78 41.59
CA GLN A 63 15.86 -53.06 41.45
C GLN A 63 16.21 -53.83 40.18
N LEU A 64 15.42 -54.87 39.86
CA LEU A 64 15.60 -55.67 38.65
C LEU A 64 15.27 -54.86 37.37
N TYR A 65 14.39 -53.88 37.48
CA TYR A 65 14.08 -52.97 36.38
C TYR A 65 15.22 -51.96 36.11
N VAL A 66 15.73 -51.32 37.15
CA VAL A 66 16.76 -50.26 37.09
C VAL A 66 18.16 -50.82 36.80
N SER A 67 18.49 -52.03 37.24
CA SER A 67 19.83 -52.64 37.13
C SER A 67 20.36 -52.80 35.68
N PRO A 68 19.55 -52.95 34.61
CA PRO A 68 20.04 -53.05 33.22
C PRO A 68 20.37 -51.75 32.55
N GLU A 69 19.97 -50.64 33.10
CA GLU A 69 20.11 -49.31 32.45
C GLU A 69 21.35 -48.54 32.92
N MET A 70 22.29 -49.16 33.62
CA MET A 70 23.58 -48.52 33.80
C MET A 70 24.29 -48.40 32.46
N VAL A 71 24.17 -47.22 31.86
CA VAL A 71 24.86 -46.81 30.66
C VAL A 71 26.37 -46.91 30.91
N ASP A 72 27.06 -47.65 30.08
CA ASP A 72 28.51 -47.67 30.11
C ASP A 72 29.03 -46.23 29.95
N GLN A 73 29.59 -45.69 31.00
CA GLN A 73 30.10 -44.32 31.10
C GLN A 73 31.19 -44.02 30.08
N LYS A 74 31.74 -45.03 29.36
CA LYS A 74 32.77 -44.86 28.33
C LYS A 74 32.24 -44.73 26.91
N THR A 75 31.08 -45.29 26.59
CA THR A 75 30.58 -45.36 25.19
C THR A 75 29.28 -44.64 24.94
N GLY A 76 28.56 -44.18 25.94
CA GLY A 76 27.31 -43.46 25.79
C GLY A 76 26.14 -44.24 25.18
N MET A 77 26.32 -45.57 25.00
CA MET A 77 25.27 -46.40 24.42
C MET A 77 24.56 -47.25 25.51
N PRO A 78 23.24 -47.42 25.45
CA PRO A 78 22.50 -48.29 26.35
C PRO A 78 22.93 -49.75 26.14
N VAL A 79 23.26 -50.43 27.21
CA VAL A 79 23.75 -51.84 27.25
C VAL A 79 22.73 -52.83 26.72
N SER A 80 21.52 -52.43 26.39
CA SER A 80 20.44 -53.25 25.83
C SER A 80 20.74 -53.91 24.47
N GLN A 81 21.88 -53.63 23.85
CA GLN A 81 22.27 -54.24 22.56
C GLN A 81 23.34 -55.33 22.65
N MET A 82 23.88 -55.64 23.86
CA MET A 82 24.76 -56.79 24.01
C MET A 82 23.96 -58.04 24.46
N LYS A 83 23.53 -58.79 23.50
CA LYS A 83 22.92 -60.11 23.64
C LYS A 83 24.00 -61.12 24.13
N GLN A 84 23.80 -61.72 25.24
CA GLN A 84 24.06 -63.10 25.58
C GLN A 84 24.14 -63.27 27.13
N GLY A 85 23.01 -63.24 27.79
CA GLY A 85 22.78 -63.54 29.20
C GLY A 85 21.28 -63.75 29.48
N GLY A 86 20.47 -63.80 28.42
CA GLY A 86 19.07 -63.47 28.41
C GLY A 86 18.09 -64.38 29.12
N ASN A 87 18.35 -65.67 29.27
CA ASN A 87 17.29 -66.58 29.75
C ASN A 87 17.03 -66.51 31.26
N ARG A 88 18.06 -66.32 32.04
CA ARG A 88 17.88 -66.35 33.50
C ARG A 88 17.28 -65.03 34.04
N GLN A 89 17.66 -63.90 33.49
CA GLN A 89 17.12 -62.60 33.89
C GLN A 89 15.68 -62.38 33.33
N GLN A 90 15.36 -62.87 32.15
CA GLN A 90 14.00 -62.88 31.62
C GLN A 90 13.09 -63.81 32.46
N GLN A 91 13.58 -64.95 32.89
CA GLN A 91 12.82 -65.88 33.75
C GLN A 91 12.55 -65.24 35.13
N MET A 92 13.55 -64.59 35.72
CA MET A 92 13.38 -63.90 37.01
C MET A 92 12.38 -62.73 36.90
N ARG A 93 12.41 -61.99 35.81
CA ARG A 93 11.43 -60.90 35.53
C ARG A 93 10.01 -61.45 35.36
N ALA A 94 9.87 -62.61 34.74
CA ALA A 94 8.56 -63.19 34.48
C ALA A 94 7.95 -63.72 35.81
N GLU A 95 8.80 -64.40 36.64
CA GLU A 95 8.40 -64.90 37.96
C GLU A 95 8.05 -63.75 38.94
N GLU A 96 8.78 -62.66 38.89
CA GLU A 96 8.49 -61.47 39.68
C GLU A 96 7.22 -60.76 39.22
N TYR A 97 7.03 -60.65 37.95
CA TYR A 97 5.79 -60.05 37.36
C TYR A 97 4.55 -60.83 37.80
N GLU A 98 4.64 -62.20 37.78
CA GLU A 98 3.54 -63.01 38.21
C GLU A 98 3.31 -62.90 39.72
N SER A 99 4.34 -62.83 40.48
CA SER A 99 4.34 -62.67 41.93
C SER A 99 3.70 -61.38 42.38
N PHE A 100 4.15 -60.24 41.78
CA PHE A 100 3.60 -58.94 42.10
C PHE A 100 2.18 -58.77 41.59
N ASN A 101 1.84 -59.37 40.49
CA ASN A 101 0.45 -59.33 39.92
C ASN A 101 -0.51 -60.11 40.85
N MET A 102 -0.06 -61.23 41.49
CA MET A 102 -0.86 -61.92 42.51
C MET A 102 -1.14 -60.99 43.70
N VAL A 103 -0.12 -60.31 44.22
CA VAL A 103 -0.28 -59.33 45.31
C VAL A 103 -1.26 -58.23 44.93
N LYS A 104 -1.04 -57.63 43.80
CA LYS A 104 -1.93 -56.55 43.28
C LYS A 104 -3.38 -57.02 43.20
N THR A 105 -3.64 -58.16 42.57
CA THR A 105 -4.99 -58.70 42.37
C THR A 105 -5.67 -58.98 43.69
N SER A 106 -4.95 -59.52 44.62
CA SER A 106 -5.49 -59.88 45.97
C SER A 106 -5.79 -58.61 46.78
N LEU A 107 -4.89 -57.65 46.77
CA LEU A 107 -5.12 -56.37 47.45
C LEU A 107 -6.32 -55.60 46.79
N GLN A 108 -6.44 -55.64 45.45
CA GLN A 108 -7.63 -55.14 44.79
C GLN A 108 -8.92 -55.85 45.23
N ASN A 109 -8.88 -57.16 45.43
CA ASN A 109 -10.04 -57.92 45.93
C ASN A 109 -10.41 -57.51 47.34
N LEU A 110 -9.42 -57.23 48.23
CA LEU A 110 -9.65 -56.71 49.57
C LEU A 110 -10.31 -55.34 49.56
N VAL A 111 -9.84 -54.44 48.65
CA VAL A 111 -10.47 -53.13 48.41
C VAL A 111 -11.92 -53.29 47.93
N TRP A 112 -12.21 -54.30 47.12
CA TRP A 112 -13.57 -54.57 46.67
C TRP A 112 -14.48 -55.20 47.75
N LYS A 113 -13.92 -56.06 48.63
CA LYS A 113 -14.66 -56.70 49.74
C LYS A 113 -15.02 -55.71 50.84
N GLY A 114 -14.11 -54.80 51.18
CA GLY A 114 -14.30 -53.83 52.28
C GLY A 114 -13.69 -52.47 51.98
N PRO A 115 -14.29 -51.70 51.10
CA PRO A 115 -13.70 -50.44 50.65
C PRO A 115 -13.34 -49.46 51.76
N PRO A 116 -14.20 -49.15 52.75
CA PRO A 116 -13.88 -48.20 53.81
C PRO A 116 -12.75 -48.62 54.73
N ALA A 117 -12.56 -49.95 54.97
CA ALA A 117 -11.51 -50.45 55.84
C ALA A 117 -10.14 -50.55 55.17
N TRP A 118 -10.13 -50.93 53.88
CA TRP A 118 -8.87 -51.29 53.21
C TRP A 118 -8.37 -50.18 52.31
N SER A 119 -9.27 -49.36 51.62
CA SER A 119 -8.84 -48.37 50.64
C SER A 119 -7.91 -47.29 51.21
N PRO A 120 -8.18 -46.65 52.36
CA PRO A 120 -7.27 -45.66 52.95
C PRO A 120 -5.91 -46.25 53.34
N LEU A 121 -5.95 -47.44 53.93
CA LEU A 121 -4.74 -48.10 54.39
C LEU A 121 -3.80 -48.53 53.27
N ILE A 122 -4.36 -49.18 52.25
CA ILE A 122 -3.60 -49.61 51.06
C ILE A 122 -3.13 -48.42 50.25
N ALA A 123 -3.95 -47.36 50.11
CA ALA A 123 -3.57 -46.16 49.40
C ALA A 123 -2.38 -45.46 50.07
N ASN A 124 -2.44 -45.21 51.39
CA ASN A 124 -1.38 -44.58 52.15
C ASN A 124 -0.09 -45.35 52.10
N TRP A 125 -0.15 -46.67 52.39
CA TRP A 125 0.99 -47.56 52.29
C TRP A 125 1.60 -47.54 50.86
N SER A 126 0.81 -47.66 49.82
CA SER A 126 1.29 -47.68 48.44
C SER A 126 1.92 -46.32 48.05
N LEU A 127 1.33 -45.21 48.49
CA LEU A 127 1.86 -43.85 48.23
C LEU A 127 3.23 -43.67 48.88
N GLU A 128 3.36 -44.04 50.16
CA GLU A 128 4.65 -43.99 50.87
C GLU A 128 5.72 -44.91 50.24
N LEU A 129 5.30 -46.12 49.83
CA LEU A 129 6.21 -47.07 49.18
C LEU A 129 6.69 -46.53 47.83
N VAL A 130 5.78 -46.02 46.98
CA VAL A 130 6.14 -45.41 45.69
C VAL A 130 7.08 -44.22 45.89
N ALA A 131 6.85 -43.39 46.92
CA ALA A 131 7.71 -42.25 47.25
C ALA A 131 9.13 -42.72 47.59
N LYS A 132 9.26 -43.72 48.52
CA LYS A 132 10.55 -44.28 48.93
C LYS A 132 11.29 -44.91 47.75
N LEU A 133 10.61 -45.72 46.93
CA LEU A 133 11.20 -46.36 45.74
C LEU A 133 11.62 -45.36 44.67
N SER A 134 10.78 -44.38 44.40
CA SER A 134 11.12 -43.32 43.43
C SER A 134 12.36 -42.56 43.89
N ASP A 135 12.44 -42.14 45.15
CA ASP A 135 13.60 -41.43 45.70
C ASP A 135 14.86 -42.28 45.68
N LYS A 136 14.78 -43.55 46.14
CA LYS A 136 15.90 -44.48 46.20
C LYS A 136 16.54 -44.77 44.84
N TYR A 137 15.76 -44.88 43.80
CA TYR A 137 16.22 -45.33 42.48
C TYR A 137 16.30 -44.23 41.39
N THR A 138 15.83 -43.01 41.63
CA THR A 138 15.95 -41.90 40.68
C THR A 138 17.35 -41.29 40.79
N GLN A 139 18.19 -41.53 39.77
CA GLN A 139 19.57 -41.03 39.73
C GLN A 139 19.73 -39.71 38.98
N ARG A 140 18.80 -39.35 38.08
CA ARG A 140 18.85 -38.15 37.27
C ARG A 140 17.51 -37.43 37.26
N ARG A 141 17.55 -36.15 37.27
CA ARG A 141 16.36 -35.34 37.08
C ARG A 141 15.80 -35.54 35.64
N MET A 142 14.59 -36.02 35.52
CA MET A 142 13.85 -36.20 34.31
C MET A 142 12.64 -35.25 34.29
N THR A 143 12.10 -34.95 33.12
CA THR A 143 10.80 -34.27 33.05
C THR A 143 9.70 -35.20 33.60
N ILE A 144 8.63 -34.62 34.09
CA ILE A 144 7.48 -35.38 34.63
C ILE A 144 6.98 -36.43 33.63
N THR A 145 6.83 -36.04 32.36
CA THR A 145 6.40 -36.96 31.30
C THR A 145 7.40 -38.10 31.07
N ALA A 146 8.68 -37.80 31.08
CA ALA A 146 9.71 -38.82 30.95
C ALA A 146 9.75 -39.76 32.16
N SER A 147 9.61 -39.22 33.39
CA SER A 147 9.49 -40.01 34.61
C SER A 147 8.25 -40.90 34.60
N CYS A 148 7.11 -40.37 34.19
CA CYS A 148 5.89 -41.16 34.02
C CYS A 148 6.10 -42.33 33.06
N ASN A 149 6.67 -42.10 31.90
CA ASN A 149 6.90 -43.14 30.89
C ASN A 149 7.87 -44.18 31.40
N TYR A 150 8.98 -43.74 32.02
CA TYR A 150 9.97 -44.62 32.58
C TYR A 150 9.41 -45.52 33.67
N TRP A 151 8.72 -44.97 34.67
CA TRP A 151 8.22 -45.74 35.80
C TRP A 151 6.96 -46.57 35.47
N LEU A 152 6.17 -46.15 34.46
CA LEU A 152 5.03 -46.96 33.99
C LEU A 152 5.44 -48.27 33.29
N GLU A 153 6.66 -48.32 32.74
CA GLU A 153 7.22 -49.55 32.17
C GLU A 153 7.69 -50.52 33.26
N CYS A 154 7.97 -50.03 34.47
CA CYS A 154 8.28 -50.85 35.61
C CYS A 154 7.01 -51.52 36.16
N SER A 155 6.95 -52.86 36.12
CA SER A 155 5.76 -53.61 36.47
C SER A 155 5.35 -53.41 37.94
N ALA A 156 6.31 -53.34 38.84
CA ALA A 156 6.06 -53.12 40.29
C ALA A 156 5.49 -51.68 40.51
N MET A 157 6.07 -50.65 39.93
CA MET A 157 5.59 -49.27 40.05
C MET A 157 4.24 -49.09 39.41
N HIS A 158 4.04 -49.62 38.21
CA HIS A 158 2.74 -49.61 37.52
C HIS A 158 1.66 -50.36 38.31
N GLY A 159 2.04 -51.48 38.95
CA GLY A 159 1.12 -52.22 39.79
C GLY A 159 0.67 -51.48 41.05
N LEU A 160 1.61 -50.82 41.74
CA LEU A 160 1.33 -49.91 42.87
C LEU A 160 0.43 -48.73 42.48
N LEU A 161 0.73 -48.07 41.36
CA LEU A 161 -0.11 -46.97 40.87
C LEU A 161 -1.53 -47.42 40.47
N THR A 162 -1.63 -48.61 39.89
CA THR A 162 -2.94 -49.21 39.57
C THR A 162 -3.74 -49.52 40.84
N LEU A 163 -3.06 -49.97 41.88
CA LEU A 163 -3.65 -50.23 43.17
C LEU A 163 -4.15 -48.95 43.84
N ILE A 164 -3.31 -47.91 43.88
CA ILE A 164 -3.69 -46.59 44.38
C ILE A 164 -4.92 -46.05 43.64
N ASN A 165 -4.95 -46.10 42.32
CA ASN A 165 -6.08 -45.66 41.51
C ASN A 165 -7.36 -46.48 41.85
N SER A 166 -7.21 -47.79 42.09
CA SER A 166 -8.33 -48.66 42.51
C SER A 166 -8.89 -48.24 43.85
N CYS A 167 -8.01 -47.90 44.81
CA CYS A 167 -8.38 -47.38 46.11
C CYS A 167 -9.08 -46.02 46.00
N PHE A 168 -8.50 -45.06 45.27
CA PHE A 168 -9.04 -43.70 45.13
C PHE A 168 -10.46 -43.67 44.53
N ARG A 169 -10.78 -44.60 43.66
CA ARG A 169 -12.14 -44.74 43.11
C ARG A 169 -13.18 -45.19 44.10
N LYS A 170 -12.76 -45.71 45.26
CA LYS A 170 -13.64 -46.26 46.27
C LYS A 170 -13.67 -45.50 47.59
N LEU A 171 -12.81 -44.45 47.71
CA LEU A 171 -12.74 -43.58 48.87
C LEU A 171 -13.95 -42.66 48.98
N SER A 172 -14.41 -42.40 50.17
CA SER A 172 -15.29 -41.30 50.48
C SER A 172 -14.54 -39.95 50.43
N ASN A 173 -15.23 -38.81 50.31
CA ASN A 173 -14.59 -37.50 50.28
C ASN A 173 -13.69 -37.17 51.45
N ALA A 174 -14.05 -37.64 52.69
CA ALA A 174 -13.29 -37.41 53.90
C ALA A 174 -11.99 -38.27 53.90
N GLU A 175 -12.09 -39.52 53.45
CA GLU A 175 -10.93 -40.43 53.34
C GLU A 175 -9.99 -39.99 52.19
N ALA A 176 -10.53 -39.39 51.13
CA ALA A 176 -9.76 -38.85 50.05
C ALA A 176 -8.89 -37.64 50.52
N GLU A 177 -9.36 -36.86 51.47
CA GLU A 177 -8.59 -35.75 52.05
C GLU A 177 -7.34 -36.26 52.77
N SER A 178 -7.47 -37.30 53.58
CA SER A 178 -6.32 -37.91 54.26
C SER A 178 -5.29 -38.51 53.27
N CYS A 179 -5.73 -39.11 52.18
CA CYS A 179 -4.83 -39.63 51.15
C CYS A 179 -4.16 -38.50 50.34
N VAL A 180 -4.85 -37.42 50.03
CA VAL A 180 -4.27 -36.23 49.42
C VAL A 180 -3.23 -35.60 50.34
N GLU A 181 -3.50 -35.50 51.63
CA GLU A 181 -2.56 -34.98 52.63
C GLU A 181 -1.30 -35.86 52.69
N THR A 182 -1.45 -37.20 52.73
CA THR A 182 -0.34 -38.14 52.67
C THR A 182 0.50 -37.95 51.41
N MET A 183 -0.14 -37.78 50.27
CA MET A 183 0.53 -37.52 48.98
C MET A 183 1.30 -36.20 48.98
N LEU A 184 0.74 -35.16 49.51
CA LEU A 184 1.39 -33.84 49.63
C LEU A 184 2.55 -33.88 50.65
N ASN A 185 2.38 -34.58 51.74
CA ASN A 185 3.46 -34.79 52.73
C ASN A 185 4.63 -35.56 52.10
N ALA A 186 4.38 -36.56 51.28
CA ALA A 186 5.40 -37.27 50.51
C ALA A 186 6.05 -36.32 49.46
N PHE A 187 5.29 -35.50 48.80
CA PHE A 187 5.79 -34.46 47.88
C PHE A 187 6.72 -33.47 48.59
N HIS A 188 6.34 -32.97 49.77
CA HIS A 188 7.18 -32.07 50.53
C HIS A 188 8.51 -32.69 50.97
N ARG A 189 8.54 -34.01 51.24
CA ARG A 189 9.76 -34.74 51.59
C ARG A 189 10.67 -35.00 50.38
N TYR A 190 10.06 -35.24 49.21
CA TYR A 190 10.75 -35.69 48.00
C TYR A 190 10.29 -34.93 46.76
N PRO A 191 10.38 -33.57 46.71
CA PRO A 191 9.76 -32.77 45.69
C PRO A 191 10.23 -33.11 44.27
N MET A 192 11.49 -33.52 44.12
CA MET A 192 12.11 -33.76 42.81
C MET A 192 11.89 -35.16 42.24
N THR A 193 11.56 -36.12 43.11
CA THR A 193 11.43 -37.54 42.74
C THR A 193 10.01 -38.04 42.86
N PHE A 194 9.13 -37.27 43.46
CA PHE A 194 7.72 -37.60 43.66
C PHE A 194 6.74 -36.72 42.82
N ASP A 195 7.21 -35.69 42.18
CA ASP A 195 6.40 -34.76 41.37
C ASP A 195 5.58 -35.46 40.26
N TRP A 196 6.18 -36.41 39.56
CA TRP A 196 5.50 -37.19 38.54
C TRP A 196 4.35 -38.05 39.08
N ILE A 197 4.46 -38.50 40.34
CA ILE A 197 3.41 -39.29 41.01
C ILE A 197 2.22 -38.40 41.33
N VAL A 198 2.50 -37.22 41.89
CA VAL A 198 1.47 -36.20 42.17
C VAL A 198 0.77 -35.79 40.87
N ALA A 199 1.52 -35.56 39.79
CA ALA A 199 0.99 -35.23 38.47
C ALA A 199 0.06 -36.35 37.95
N ARG A 200 0.50 -37.62 38.06
CA ARG A 200 -0.23 -38.75 37.51
C ARG A 200 -1.48 -39.11 38.34
N LEU A 201 -1.37 -39.14 39.68
CA LEU A 201 -2.46 -39.48 40.58
C LEU A 201 -3.39 -38.30 40.85
N GLY A 202 -2.88 -37.07 40.70
CA GLY A 202 -3.63 -35.82 40.89
C GLY A 202 -4.87 -35.73 40.01
N GLY A 203 -4.86 -36.40 38.84
CA GLY A 203 -6.01 -36.50 37.96
C GLY A 203 -7.23 -37.22 38.59
N CYS A 204 -7.06 -37.93 39.73
CA CYS A 204 -8.20 -38.48 40.49
C CYS A 204 -8.93 -37.43 41.32
N PHE A 205 -8.24 -36.35 41.74
CA PHE A 205 -8.75 -35.27 42.56
C PHE A 205 -8.26 -33.88 42.05
N PRO A 206 -8.49 -33.56 40.77
CA PRO A 206 -7.81 -32.44 40.09
C PRO A 206 -8.00 -31.13 40.81
N ASN A 207 -9.22 -30.78 41.22
CA ASN A 207 -9.53 -29.51 41.88
C ASN A 207 -8.71 -29.34 43.18
N LYS A 208 -8.65 -30.39 44.02
CA LYS A 208 -7.95 -30.32 45.29
C LYS A 208 -6.44 -30.26 45.10
N ILE A 209 -5.89 -31.10 44.25
CA ILE A 209 -4.45 -31.16 43.98
C ILE A 209 -3.94 -29.88 43.35
N ILE A 210 -4.61 -29.34 42.34
CA ILE A 210 -4.22 -28.08 41.69
C ILE A 210 -4.20 -26.94 42.72
N MET A 211 -5.25 -26.78 43.50
CA MET A 211 -5.30 -25.74 44.53
C MET A 211 -4.22 -25.91 45.61
N GLN A 212 -3.95 -27.11 46.06
CA GLN A 212 -2.93 -27.35 47.04
C GLN A 212 -1.50 -27.15 46.52
N ILE A 213 -1.21 -27.56 45.29
CA ILE A 213 0.08 -27.32 44.65
C ILE A 213 0.29 -25.81 44.44
N LEU A 214 -0.73 -25.06 44.01
CA LEU A 214 -0.67 -23.61 43.89
C LEU A 214 -0.44 -22.93 45.25
N GLN A 215 -1.12 -23.37 46.28
CA GLN A 215 -0.91 -22.89 47.68
C GLN A 215 0.48 -23.20 48.21
N CYS A 216 1.01 -24.41 47.96
CA CYS A 216 2.36 -24.81 48.35
C CYS A 216 3.40 -23.98 47.60
N GLY A 217 3.25 -23.81 46.28
CA GLY A 217 4.11 -22.97 45.47
C GLY A 217 4.10 -21.51 45.95
N MET A 218 2.91 -20.97 46.23
CA MET A 218 2.79 -19.61 46.73
C MET A 218 3.44 -19.44 48.13
N LYS A 219 3.32 -20.39 49.07
CA LYS A 219 4.00 -20.33 50.35
C LYS A 219 5.52 -20.30 50.17
N ARG A 220 6.08 -21.19 49.36
CA ARG A 220 7.51 -21.20 49.04
C ARG A 220 7.94 -19.90 48.39
N PHE A 221 7.16 -19.37 47.49
CA PHE A 221 7.43 -18.10 46.84
C PHE A 221 7.43 -16.91 47.80
N VAL A 222 6.56 -16.91 48.81
CA VAL A 222 6.53 -15.89 49.86
C VAL A 222 7.75 -15.96 50.75
N GLU A 223 8.20 -17.21 51.09
CA GLU A 223 9.38 -17.45 51.92
C GLU A 223 10.68 -17.08 51.20
N ASP A 224 10.83 -17.45 49.95
CA ASP A 224 11.95 -17.14 49.10
C ASP A 224 11.49 -16.92 47.63
N TYR A 225 11.36 -15.66 47.20
CA TYR A 225 10.97 -15.32 45.85
C TYR A 225 11.98 -15.75 44.75
N ARG A 226 13.18 -16.21 45.13
CA ARG A 226 14.18 -16.81 44.24
C ARG A 226 14.09 -18.33 44.18
N CYS A 227 13.15 -18.93 44.89
CA CYS A 227 13.00 -20.38 44.88
C CYS A 227 12.65 -20.89 43.46
N HIS A 228 13.21 -22.06 43.16
CA HIS A 228 12.84 -22.76 41.95
C HIS A 228 11.53 -23.53 42.17
N LEU A 229 10.52 -23.19 41.35
CA LEU A 229 9.19 -23.83 41.37
C LEU A 229 9.04 -24.90 40.27
N ASP A 230 10.16 -25.50 39.87
CA ASP A 230 10.20 -26.45 38.75
C ASP A 230 9.27 -27.65 38.95
N SER A 231 9.18 -28.18 40.17
CA SER A 231 8.32 -29.34 40.46
C SER A 231 6.85 -28.96 40.44
N GLU A 232 6.48 -27.87 41.10
CA GLU A 232 5.09 -27.39 41.14
C GLU A 232 4.60 -26.99 39.74
N ALA A 233 5.40 -26.25 39.00
CA ALA A 233 5.09 -25.83 37.63
C ALA A 233 5.04 -27.05 36.69
N GLY A 234 5.94 -28.02 36.85
CA GLY A 234 5.89 -29.24 36.07
C GLY A 234 4.63 -30.10 36.32
N ILE A 235 4.16 -30.15 37.58
CA ILE A 235 2.88 -30.79 37.90
C ILE A 235 1.72 -30.06 37.26
N LEU A 236 1.68 -28.73 37.34
CA LEU A 236 0.65 -27.92 36.74
C LEU A 236 0.64 -28.04 35.20
N ASP A 237 1.81 -28.09 34.56
CA ASP A 237 1.94 -28.31 33.12
C ASP A 237 1.36 -29.65 32.68
N TYR A 238 1.72 -30.73 33.42
CA TYR A 238 1.15 -32.05 33.17
C TYR A 238 -0.38 -32.05 33.34
N MET A 239 -0.88 -31.39 34.40
CA MET A 239 -2.30 -31.31 34.73
C MET A 239 -3.05 -30.47 33.68
N THR A 240 -2.42 -29.45 33.06
CA THR A 240 -3.03 -28.61 32.00
C THR A 240 -3.46 -29.48 30.82
N SER A 241 -2.65 -30.43 30.40
CA SER A 241 -2.94 -31.32 29.29
C SER A 241 -4.16 -32.21 29.48
N CYS A 242 -4.56 -32.49 30.73
CA CYS A 242 -5.66 -33.40 31.06
C CYS A 242 -6.84 -32.72 31.79
N HIS A 243 -6.59 -31.60 32.47
CA HIS A 243 -7.53 -30.95 33.40
C HIS A 243 -7.50 -29.42 33.27
N GLU A 244 -7.49 -28.89 32.05
CA GLU A 244 -7.44 -27.44 31.75
C GLU A 244 -8.56 -26.67 32.45
N GLN A 245 -9.79 -27.19 32.43
CA GLN A 245 -10.93 -26.49 33.04
C GLN A 245 -10.77 -26.32 34.57
N GLN A 246 -10.21 -27.31 35.23
CA GLN A 246 -9.98 -27.25 36.67
C GLN A 246 -8.84 -26.28 37.01
N LEU A 247 -7.79 -26.26 36.22
CA LEU A 247 -6.71 -25.26 36.33
C LEU A 247 -7.22 -23.85 36.08
N SER A 248 -8.02 -23.67 35.05
CA SER A 248 -8.68 -22.39 34.77
C SER A 248 -9.54 -21.90 35.92
N ALA A 249 -10.33 -22.78 36.52
CA ALA A 249 -11.13 -22.45 37.69
C ALA A 249 -10.27 -22.06 38.91
N ALA A 250 -9.18 -22.75 39.17
CA ALA A 250 -8.24 -22.41 40.24
C ALA A 250 -7.55 -21.05 39.99
N PHE A 251 -7.11 -20.78 38.76
CA PHE A 251 -6.55 -19.47 38.41
C PHE A 251 -7.57 -18.37 38.53
N HIS A 252 -8.82 -18.60 38.10
CA HIS A 252 -9.91 -17.65 38.26
C HIS A 252 -10.13 -17.28 39.72
N GLU A 253 -10.18 -18.25 40.61
CA GLU A 253 -10.34 -18.04 42.04
C GLU A 253 -9.18 -17.24 42.64
N MET A 254 -7.93 -17.65 42.33
CA MET A 254 -6.73 -16.95 42.81
C MET A 254 -6.63 -15.52 42.27
N LEU A 255 -6.91 -15.30 40.99
CA LEU A 255 -6.90 -13.95 40.39
C LEU A 255 -7.98 -13.06 41.01
N LYS A 256 -9.18 -13.59 41.26
CA LYS A 256 -10.25 -12.89 41.95
C LYS A 256 -9.81 -12.46 43.34
N ASP A 257 -9.15 -13.33 44.10
CA ASP A 257 -8.60 -13.03 45.40
C ASP A 257 -7.45 -12.03 45.30
N GLY A 258 -6.54 -12.21 44.36
CA GLY A 258 -5.37 -11.35 44.13
C GLY A 258 -5.73 -9.92 43.70
N LEU A 259 -6.85 -9.74 43.09
CA LEU A 259 -7.32 -8.42 42.63
C LEU A 259 -8.30 -7.77 43.60
N ALA A 260 -8.70 -8.44 44.67
CA ALA A 260 -9.63 -7.89 45.67
C ALA A 260 -8.99 -6.71 46.43
N PRO A 261 -9.75 -5.64 46.74
CA PRO A 261 -9.19 -4.35 47.20
C PRO A 261 -8.71 -4.30 48.67
N LYS A 262 -8.72 -5.39 49.43
CA LYS A 262 -8.56 -5.28 50.90
C LYS A 262 -7.58 -6.25 51.62
N LYS A 263 -6.74 -7.06 50.90
CA LYS A 263 -5.87 -8.04 51.59
C LYS A 263 -4.38 -7.79 51.31
N SER A 264 -3.52 -7.92 52.30
CA SER A 264 -2.05 -7.71 52.17
C SER A 264 -1.31 -8.79 51.36
N LEU A 265 -1.88 -9.97 51.25
CA LEU A 265 -1.36 -11.09 50.42
C LEU A 265 -1.56 -10.89 48.93
N ASP A 266 -2.40 -9.97 48.55
CA ASP A 266 -2.82 -9.71 47.15
C ASP A 266 -1.68 -9.24 46.25
N VAL A 267 -0.65 -8.62 46.87
CA VAL A 267 0.54 -8.15 46.14
C VAL A 267 1.41 -9.27 45.58
N VAL A 268 1.26 -10.49 46.11
CA VAL A 268 2.12 -11.64 45.80
C VAL A 268 1.45 -12.60 44.79
N ILE A 269 0.14 -12.72 44.82
CA ILE A 269 -0.60 -13.70 44.02
C ILE A 269 -0.36 -13.49 42.50
N VAL A 270 -0.52 -12.30 41.99
CA VAL A 270 -0.38 -12.03 40.55
C VAL A 270 1.06 -12.27 40.08
N PRO A 271 2.09 -11.76 40.75
CA PRO A 271 3.48 -12.08 40.41
C PRO A 271 3.79 -13.57 40.46
N PHE A 272 3.31 -14.29 41.50
CA PHE A 272 3.47 -15.73 41.60
C PHE A 272 2.88 -16.46 40.39
N LEU A 273 1.63 -16.13 40.01
CA LEU A 273 1.02 -16.73 38.85
C LEU A 273 1.78 -16.41 37.56
N MET A 274 2.26 -15.18 37.41
CA MET A 274 3.06 -14.80 36.26
C MET A 274 4.39 -15.53 36.16
N ILE A 275 5.02 -15.84 37.28
CA ILE A 275 6.26 -16.61 37.29
C ILE A 275 6.02 -18.07 36.95
N THR A 276 4.93 -18.68 37.47
CA THR A 276 4.59 -20.07 37.12
C THR A 276 4.43 -20.26 35.61
N THR A 277 4.02 -19.20 34.89
CA THR A 277 3.87 -19.23 33.41
C THR A 277 5.20 -19.31 32.65
N ASN A 278 6.34 -18.96 33.29
CA ASN A 278 7.66 -19.09 32.66
C ASN A 278 8.08 -20.53 32.38
N TYR A 279 7.45 -21.51 33.04
CA TYR A 279 7.80 -22.91 32.92
C TYR A 279 7.07 -23.61 31.77
N SER A 280 5.88 -23.12 31.38
CA SER A 280 5.08 -23.80 30.36
C SER A 280 4.20 -22.83 29.59
N ASP A 281 4.21 -22.98 28.26
CA ASP A 281 3.32 -22.23 27.39
C ASP A 281 1.85 -22.66 27.58
N ALA A 282 1.59 -23.90 28.01
CA ALA A 282 0.24 -24.39 28.28
C ALA A 282 -0.34 -23.72 29.54
N ILE A 283 0.46 -23.58 30.59
CA ILE A 283 0.06 -22.85 31.81
C ILE A 283 -0.18 -21.38 31.46
N LEU A 284 0.71 -20.76 30.66
CA LEU A 284 0.57 -19.41 30.19
C LEU A 284 -0.74 -19.21 29.46
N GLN A 285 -1.03 -20.08 28.50
CA GLN A 285 -2.26 -19.99 27.71
C GLN A 285 -3.52 -20.11 28.58
N CYS A 286 -3.49 -21.05 29.53
CA CYS A 286 -4.59 -21.25 30.49
C CYS A 286 -4.81 -19.99 31.34
N LEU A 287 -3.74 -19.42 31.92
CA LEU A 287 -3.83 -18.19 32.73
C LEU A 287 -4.36 -17.01 31.90
N VAL A 288 -3.88 -16.89 30.67
CA VAL A 288 -4.28 -15.82 29.76
C VAL A 288 -5.76 -15.93 29.39
N ASN A 289 -6.24 -17.14 29.10
CA ASN A 289 -7.66 -17.34 28.81
C ASN A 289 -8.53 -16.89 29.99
N VAL A 290 -8.15 -17.30 31.19
CA VAL A 290 -8.85 -16.89 32.42
C VAL A 290 -8.78 -15.38 32.61
N PHE A 291 -7.63 -14.78 32.36
CA PHE A 291 -7.44 -13.33 32.48
C PHE A 291 -8.34 -12.57 31.49
N ILE A 292 -8.48 -13.06 30.25
CA ILE A 292 -9.36 -12.47 29.24
C ILE A 292 -10.82 -12.60 29.62
N ASP A 293 -11.23 -13.78 30.11
CA ASP A 293 -12.63 -14.02 30.51
C ASP A 293 -13.04 -13.16 31.71
N MET A 294 -12.09 -12.86 32.60
CA MET A 294 -12.29 -12.01 33.76
C MET A 294 -12.15 -10.52 33.46
N PHE A 295 -11.73 -10.16 32.27
CA PHE A 295 -11.25 -8.83 31.94
C PHE A 295 -12.40 -7.81 31.87
N THR A 296 -12.46 -6.95 32.88
CA THR A 296 -13.41 -5.81 33.00
C THR A 296 -12.63 -4.52 33.19
N GLU A 297 -13.32 -3.36 33.00
CA GLU A 297 -12.72 -2.05 33.30
C GLU A 297 -12.29 -1.95 34.77
N ASP A 298 -13.08 -2.49 35.70
CA ASP A 298 -12.78 -2.49 37.13
C ASP A 298 -11.52 -3.31 37.44
N MET A 299 -11.32 -4.41 36.75
CA MET A 299 -10.12 -5.23 36.88
C MET A 299 -8.88 -4.49 36.34
N CYS A 300 -9.01 -3.78 35.23
CA CYS A 300 -7.93 -2.95 34.72
C CYS A 300 -7.55 -1.86 35.72
N GLU A 301 -8.54 -1.21 36.30
CA GLU A 301 -8.31 -0.18 37.31
C GLU A 301 -7.63 -0.76 38.56
N ALA A 302 -8.05 -1.93 39.03
CA ALA A 302 -7.41 -2.62 40.13
C ALA A 302 -5.95 -3.00 39.84
N ILE A 303 -5.64 -3.49 38.64
CA ILE A 303 -4.28 -3.78 38.20
C ILE A 303 -3.46 -2.50 38.17
N VAL A 304 -3.96 -1.45 37.57
CA VAL A 304 -3.29 -0.15 37.48
C VAL A 304 -2.96 0.41 38.86
N GLN A 305 -3.88 0.29 39.83
CA GLN A 305 -3.64 0.74 41.18
C GLN A 305 -2.59 -0.10 41.94
N LYS A 306 -2.54 -1.40 41.70
CA LYS A 306 -1.65 -2.34 42.41
C LYS A 306 -0.28 -2.50 41.71
N ALA A 307 -0.19 -2.30 40.42
CA ALA A 307 1.07 -2.45 39.67
C ALA A 307 2.23 -1.60 40.22
N PRO A 308 2.05 -0.34 40.67
CA PRO A 308 3.12 0.42 41.31
C PRO A 308 3.64 -0.22 42.59
N LEU A 309 2.80 -0.95 43.32
CA LEU A 309 3.21 -1.68 44.53
C LEU A 309 4.07 -2.87 44.14
N TRP A 310 3.72 -3.55 43.07
CA TRP A 310 4.49 -4.68 42.56
C TRP A 310 5.86 -4.22 42.03
N LEU A 311 5.93 -3.09 41.34
CA LEU A 311 7.14 -2.54 40.74
C LEU A 311 8.05 -1.83 41.76
N SER A 312 7.52 -1.29 42.84
CA SER A 312 8.30 -0.58 43.87
C SER A 312 9.00 -1.48 44.86
N ASN A 313 8.64 -2.75 44.95
CA ASN A 313 9.24 -3.71 45.83
C ASN A 313 10.54 -4.28 45.23
N LYS A 314 11.63 -4.37 46.00
CA LYS A 314 12.89 -4.96 45.57
C LYS A 314 12.72 -6.40 45.03
N MET A 315 11.77 -7.15 45.57
CA MET A 315 11.40 -8.47 45.12
C MET A 315 10.98 -8.47 43.66
N PHE A 316 10.17 -7.50 43.25
CA PHE A 316 9.69 -7.42 41.90
C PHE A 316 10.71 -6.88 40.90
N ALA A 317 11.65 -6.04 41.33
CA ALA A 317 12.76 -5.61 40.50
C ALA A 317 13.65 -6.77 40.08
N ASP A 318 13.91 -7.69 40.97
CA ASP A 318 14.68 -8.92 40.70
C ASP A 318 13.92 -9.89 39.78
N MET A 319 12.58 -9.82 39.76
CA MET A 319 11.70 -10.68 38.96
C MET A 319 11.28 -10.07 37.64
N GLN A 320 11.53 -8.79 37.44
CA GLN A 320 11.11 -8.06 36.23
C GLN A 320 11.52 -8.74 34.92
N PRO A 321 12.74 -9.31 34.76
CA PRO A 321 13.10 -10.05 33.56
C PRO A 321 12.19 -11.28 33.31
N SER A 322 11.78 -11.97 34.37
CA SER A 322 10.90 -13.14 34.28
C SER A 322 9.47 -12.74 33.90
N LEU A 323 8.98 -11.66 34.48
CA LEU A 323 7.66 -11.10 34.13
C LEU A 323 7.61 -10.61 32.69
N ASN A 324 8.66 -9.92 32.22
CA ASN A 324 8.77 -9.49 30.86
C ASN A 324 8.79 -10.69 29.89
N ASN A 325 9.54 -11.75 30.23
CA ASN A 325 9.52 -13.00 29.46
C ASN A 325 8.12 -13.62 29.39
N ALA A 326 7.37 -13.61 30.47
CA ALA A 326 6.00 -14.11 30.50
C ALA A 326 5.11 -13.28 29.56
N VAL A 327 5.19 -11.94 29.60
CA VAL A 327 4.45 -11.05 28.69
C VAL A 327 4.84 -11.33 27.23
N LEU A 328 6.13 -11.53 26.94
CA LEU A 328 6.61 -11.84 25.59
C LEU A 328 6.07 -13.17 25.04
N ARG A 329 5.77 -14.13 25.91
CA ARG A 329 5.18 -15.42 25.52
C ARG A 329 3.68 -15.38 25.30
N LEU A 330 3.01 -14.30 25.71
CA LEU A 330 1.55 -14.17 25.64
C LEU A 330 0.99 -14.07 24.21
N ASN A 331 1.81 -14.13 23.15
CA ASN A 331 1.39 -14.07 21.75
C ASN A 331 0.38 -12.92 21.48
N GLN A 332 -0.75 -13.27 20.85
CA GLN A 332 -1.83 -12.31 20.56
C GLN A 332 -2.42 -11.63 21.82
N HIS A 333 -2.40 -12.32 22.95
CA HIS A 333 -2.95 -11.80 24.22
C HIS A 333 -1.99 -10.80 24.85
N GLY A 334 -0.69 -11.02 24.70
CA GLY A 334 0.32 -10.03 25.07
C GLY A 334 0.15 -8.74 24.27
N ALA A 335 -0.15 -8.85 22.99
CA ALA A 335 -0.43 -7.69 22.14
C ALA A 335 -1.68 -6.93 22.63
N LYS A 336 -2.76 -7.65 22.99
CA LYS A 336 -3.97 -7.03 23.59
C LYS A 336 -3.63 -6.30 24.88
N LEU A 337 -2.89 -6.94 25.78
CA LEU A 337 -2.48 -6.36 27.05
C LEU A 337 -1.65 -5.08 26.85
N LEU A 338 -0.64 -5.12 26.00
CA LEU A 338 0.20 -3.96 25.74
C LEU A 338 -0.58 -2.78 25.11
N LEU A 339 -1.53 -3.07 24.23
CA LEU A 339 -2.41 -2.05 23.67
C LEU A 339 -3.32 -1.41 24.72
N MET A 340 -3.77 -2.18 25.70
CA MET A 340 -4.57 -1.64 26.78
C MET A 340 -3.74 -0.82 27.76
N VAL A 341 -2.55 -1.28 28.13
CA VAL A 341 -1.61 -0.51 28.93
C VAL A 341 -1.26 0.80 28.25
N SER A 342 -1.11 0.80 26.92
CA SER A 342 -0.84 2.02 26.16
C SER A 342 -1.97 3.05 26.21
N ARG A 343 -3.23 2.61 26.29
CA ARG A 343 -4.37 3.53 26.48
C ARG A 343 -4.35 4.20 27.84
N MET A 344 -3.86 3.47 28.86
CA MET A 344 -3.76 3.97 30.22
C MET A 344 -2.50 4.80 30.46
N ALA A 345 -1.50 4.69 29.61
CA ALA A 345 -0.21 5.37 29.74
C ALA A 345 -0.33 6.91 29.69
N GLU A 346 -1.41 7.46 29.12
CA GLU A 346 -1.69 8.90 29.20
C GLU A 346 -2.04 9.39 30.62
N LYS A 347 -2.64 8.50 31.43
CA LYS A 347 -3.05 8.82 32.80
C LYS A 347 -2.02 8.44 33.84
N TYR A 348 -1.22 7.41 33.58
CA TYR A 348 -0.32 6.79 34.55
C TYR A 348 1.10 6.65 33.99
N VAL A 349 2.03 7.41 34.54
CA VAL A 349 3.44 7.45 34.10
C VAL A 349 4.11 6.07 34.14
N TRP A 350 3.84 5.28 35.15
CA TRP A 350 4.41 3.93 35.27
C TRP A 350 3.98 2.98 34.13
N CYS A 351 2.79 3.18 33.56
CA CYS A 351 2.37 2.43 32.37
C CYS A 351 3.25 2.74 31.18
N GLN A 352 3.71 3.97 31.06
CA GLN A 352 4.61 4.37 29.99
C GLN A 352 5.98 3.72 30.15
N ASP A 353 6.55 3.75 31.35
CA ASP A 353 7.85 3.10 31.66
C ASP A 353 7.80 1.58 31.44
N PHE A 354 6.73 0.94 31.91
CA PHE A 354 6.48 -0.48 31.68
C PHE A 354 6.37 -0.81 30.20
N LEU A 355 5.59 -0.02 29.45
CA LEU A 355 5.38 -0.19 28.02
C LEU A 355 6.69 -0.07 27.24
N ASP A 356 7.47 0.96 27.53
CA ASP A 356 8.74 1.22 26.85
C ASP A 356 9.76 0.11 27.14
N THR A 357 9.86 -0.33 28.38
CA THR A 357 10.74 -1.44 28.77
C THR A 357 10.32 -2.75 28.10
N SER A 358 9.04 -3.11 28.17
CA SER A 358 8.52 -4.33 27.56
C SER A 358 8.69 -4.34 26.03
N MET A 359 8.46 -3.19 25.38
CA MET A 359 8.63 -3.08 23.94
C MET A 359 10.10 -3.14 23.52
N GLN A 360 11.02 -2.53 24.28
CA GLN A 360 12.45 -2.62 24.02
C GLN A 360 12.96 -4.05 24.15
N GLU A 361 12.57 -4.76 25.20
CA GLU A 361 12.95 -6.16 25.37
C GLU A 361 12.38 -7.05 24.27
N LEU A 362 11.12 -6.83 23.87
CA LEU A 362 10.50 -7.56 22.77
C LEU A 362 11.26 -7.34 21.45
N GLU A 363 11.64 -6.12 21.16
CA GLU A 363 12.41 -5.76 19.96
C GLU A 363 13.81 -6.38 19.99
N GLN A 364 14.51 -6.34 21.13
CA GLN A 364 15.82 -6.95 21.30
C GLN A 364 15.74 -8.48 21.19
N TRP A 365 14.71 -9.07 21.79
CA TRP A 365 14.50 -10.50 21.74
C TRP A 365 14.30 -10.99 20.29
N VAL A 366 13.48 -10.29 19.49
CA VAL A 366 13.29 -10.58 18.06
C VAL A 366 14.58 -10.42 17.27
N LEU A 367 15.40 -9.41 17.57
CA LEU A 367 16.69 -9.19 16.90
C LEU A 367 17.71 -10.30 17.20
N ASN A 368 17.69 -10.84 18.41
CA ASN A 368 18.65 -11.84 18.88
C ASN A 368 18.26 -13.28 18.51
N MET A 369 16.98 -13.56 18.29
CA MET A 369 16.44 -14.90 18.04
C MET A 369 16.00 -15.07 16.57
N ARG A 370 16.90 -15.55 15.71
CA ARG A 370 16.62 -15.78 14.29
C ARG A 370 15.56 -16.86 13.98
N ASN A 371 15.22 -17.73 14.96
CA ASN A 371 14.33 -18.87 14.75
C ASN A 371 13.42 -19.08 15.96
N PHE A 372 12.38 -18.29 16.13
CA PHE A 372 11.41 -18.55 17.20
C PHE A 372 10.03 -18.91 16.62
N PRO A 373 9.55 -20.15 16.81
CA PRO A 373 8.28 -20.61 16.25
C PRO A 373 7.04 -20.03 16.92
N LEU A 374 7.16 -19.37 18.07
CA LEU A 374 6.03 -19.00 18.93
C LEU A 374 5.24 -17.75 18.51
N LEU A 375 5.79 -16.90 17.64
CA LEU A 375 5.01 -15.82 16.99
C LEU A 375 4.27 -16.33 15.74
N VAL A 376 4.40 -17.61 15.43
CA VAL A 376 3.90 -18.24 14.19
C VAL A 376 2.37 -18.30 14.14
N ASP A 377 1.71 -18.45 15.27
CA ASP A 377 0.25 -18.53 15.33
C ASP A 377 -0.46 -17.16 15.26
N LEU A 378 0.27 -16.10 14.99
CA LEU A 378 -0.30 -14.79 14.63
C LEU A 378 -0.91 -14.74 13.21
N ALA A 379 -1.06 -15.87 12.58
CA ALA A 379 -1.96 -16.06 11.44
C ALA A 379 -3.43 -15.74 11.78
N PHE A 380 -3.71 -15.30 12.98
CA PHE A 380 -5.04 -14.93 13.40
C PHE A 380 -5.46 -13.62 12.76
N GLU A 381 -6.40 -13.72 11.84
CA GLU A 381 -7.09 -12.58 11.25
C GLU A 381 -7.59 -11.60 12.32
N GLU A 382 -8.01 -12.08 13.47
CA GLU A 382 -8.48 -11.27 14.60
C GLU A 382 -7.39 -10.39 15.20
N THR A 383 -6.19 -10.91 15.43
CA THR A 383 -5.08 -10.13 16.00
C THR A 383 -4.60 -9.07 15.01
N LYS A 384 -4.51 -9.44 13.75
CA LYS A 384 -4.16 -8.53 12.65
C LYS A 384 -5.17 -7.38 12.57
N TYR A 385 -6.45 -7.70 12.59
CA TYR A 385 -7.53 -6.73 12.56
C TYR A 385 -7.49 -5.78 13.77
N MET A 386 -7.25 -6.34 14.97
CA MET A 386 -7.12 -5.56 16.20
C MET A 386 -5.93 -4.56 16.11
N LEU A 387 -4.77 -5.02 15.66
CA LEU A 387 -3.59 -4.17 15.49
C LEU A 387 -3.84 -3.07 14.44
N TRP A 388 -4.50 -3.39 13.34
CA TRP A 388 -4.88 -2.39 12.32
C TRP A 388 -5.84 -1.34 12.89
N LYS A 389 -6.84 -1.77 13.67
CA LYS A 389 -7.76 -0.87 14.35
C LYS A 389 -7.02 0.06 15.32
N SER A 390 -6.09 -0.45 16.11
CA SER A 390 -5.29 0.35 17.03
C SER A 390 -4.30 1.28 16.33
N CYS A 391 -3.83 0.95 15.12
CA CYS A 391 -3.07 1.89 14.27
C CYS A 391 -3.89 3.12 13.85
N LEU A 392 -5.21 3.01 13.84
CA LEU A 392 -6.12 4.12 13.52
C LEU A 392 -6.57 4.90 14.76
N SER A 393 -6.14 4.50 15.96
CA SER A 393 -6.47 5.16 17.21
C SER A 393 -5.98 6.61 17.22
N THR A 394 -6.77 7.47 17.82
CA THR A 394 -6.38 8.87 18.09
C THR A 394 -5.39 8.99 19.24
N ASN A 395 -5.31 7.97 20.10
CA ASN A 395 -4.31 7.89 21.17
C ASN A 395 -2.93 7.60 20.56
N VAL A 396 -2.01 8.53 20.73
CA VAL A 396 -0.67 8.46 20.14
C VAL A 396 0.15 7.28 20.67
N LEU A 397 0.03 6.96 21.96
CA LEU A 397 0.76 5.87 22.60
C LEU A 397 0.21 4.52 22.15
N GLU A 398 -1.10 4.37 22.06
CA GLU A 398 -1.72 3.16 21.50
C GLU A 398 -1.29 2.93 20.05
N GLN A 399 -1.32 3.98 19.22
CA GLN A 399 -0.87 3.91 17.84
C GLN A 399 0.61 3.51 17.73
N GLN A 400 1.47 4.11 18.54
CA GLN A 400 2.90 3.78 18.56
C GLN A 400 3.13 2.33 18.95
N THR A 401 2.46 1.87 19.99
CA THR A 401 2.55 0.48 20.47
C THR A 401 2.05 -0.50 19.42
N ALA A 402 0.91 -0.22 18.78
CA ALA A 402 0.36 -1.05 17.72
C ALA A 402 1.34 -1.18 16.52
N VAL A 403 1.95 -0.07 16.11
CA VAL A 403 2.93 -0.07 15.02
C VAL A 403 4.19 -0.85 15.41
N ARG A 404 4.71 -0.70 16.64
CA ARG A 404 5.88 -1.44 17.11
C ARG A 404 5.58 -2.94 17.17
N LEU A 405 4.43 -3.33 17.69
CA LEU A 405 3.97 -4.73 17.70
C LEU A 405 3.86 -5.30 16.28
N LEU A 406 3.27 -4.55 15.35
CA LEU A 406 3.21 -4.95 13.94
C LEU A 406 4.58 -5.15 13.32
N LEU A 407 5.55 -4.30 13.62
CA LEU A 407 6.93 -4.45 13.12
C LEU A 407 7.61 -5.69 13.70
N VAL A 408 7.39 -5.96 14.97
CA VAL A 408 7.89 -7.17 15.65
C VAL A 408 7.32 -8.43 15.00
N VAL A 409 6.00 -8.51 14.86
CA VAL A 409 5.31 -9.63 14.21
C VAL A 409 5.77 -9.80 12.76
N SER A 410 5.87 -8.70 12.04
CA SER A 410 6.26 -8.69 10.64
C SER A 410 7.71 -9.09 10.39
N SER A 411 8.57 -9.04 11.43
CA SER A 411 9.96 -9.50 11.31
C SER A 411 10.04 -11.00 10.97
N GLN A 412 9.07 -11.77 11.41
CA GLN A 412 8.93 -13.19 11.11
C GLN A 412 7.97 -13.45 9.95
N HIS A 413 6.92 -12.64 9.82
CA HIS A 413 5.88 -12.74 8.80
C HIS A 413 5.82 -11.47 7.94
N PRO A 414 6.73 -11.28 6.99
CA PRO A 414 6.79 -10.08 6.17
C PRO A 414 5.48 -9.75 5.42
N HIS A 415 4.64 -10.75 5.18
CA HIS A 415 3.35 -10.56 4.52
C HIS A 415 2.39 -9.67 5.35
N ILE A 416 2.45 -9.71 6.67
CA ILE A 416 1.64 -8.87 7.56
C ILE A 416 2.02 -7.40 7.38
N TYR A 417 3.31 -7.11 7.21
CA TYR A 417 3.80 -5.74 6.99
C TYR A 417 3.20 -5.10 5.74
N TYR A 418 3.31 -5.79 4.59
CA TYR A 418 2.79 -5.20 3.36
C TYR A 418 1.26 -5.24 3.26
N GLN A 419 0.59 -6.21 3.89
CA GLN A 419 -0.87 -6.17 4.06
C GLN A 419 -1.31 -4.97 4.90
N THR A 420 -0.61 -4.69 6.01
CA THR A 420 -0.91 -3.54 6.86
C THR A 420 -0.75 -2.22 6.12
N ILE A 421 0.34 -2.06 5.36
CA ILE A 421 0.52 -0.87 4.52
C ILE A 421 -0.64 -0.73 3.53
N SER A 422 -1.04 -1.84 2.88
CA SER A 422 -2.15 -1.86 1.93
C SER A 422 -3.47 -1.43 2.59
N GLU A 423 -3.79 -1.99 3.74
CA GLU A 423 -5.02 -1.66 4.49
C GLU A 423 -5.05 -0.21 4.98
N LEU A 424 -3.95 0.28 5.54
CA LEU A 424 -3.88 1.66 6.01
C LEU A 424 -3.99 2.67 4.85
N LEU A 425 -3.41 2.36 3.69
CA LEU A 425 -3.50 3.24 2.53
C LEU A 425 -4.93 3.42 2.01
N ARG A 426 -5.81 2.42 2.17
CA ARG A 426 -7.21 2.49 1.73
C ARG A 426 -8.10 3.36 2.63
N LYS A 427 -7.67 3.62 3.86
CA LYS A 427 -8.48 4.36 4.84
C LYS A 427 -8.61 5.84 4.47
N SER A 428 -9.82 6.35 4.66
CA SER A 428 -10.10 7.76 4.44
C SER A 428 -9.37 8.62 5.47
N TYR A 429 -8.56 9.56 5.00
CA TYR A 429 -7.88 10.51 5.89
C TYR A 429 -8.86 11.41 6.66
N ALA A 430 -10.01 11.72 6.08
CA ALA A 430 -11.02 12.54 6.74
C ALA A 430 -11.64 11.84 7.95
N GLU A 431 -11.83 10.50 7.88
CA GLU A 431 -12.36 9.68 8.96
C GLU A 431 -11.27 9.24 9.95
N HIS A 432 -10.08 8.99 9.44
CA HIS A 432 -8.94 8.47 10.20
C HIS A 432 -7.67 9.31 9.97
N PRO A 433 -7.56 10.51 10.55
CA PRO A 433 -6.39 11.39 10.35
C PRO A 433 -5.09 10.79 10.90
N SER A 434 -5.19 9.88 11.86
CA SER A 434 -4.04 9.15 12.45
C SER A 434 -3.36 8.16 11.51
N THR A 435 -4.00 7.80 10.39
CA THR A 435 -3.46 6.85 9.38
C THR A 435 -2.08 7.24 8.87
N ILE A 436 -1.88 8.52 8.58
CA ILE A 436 -0.59 9.01 8.07
C ILE A 436 0.50 8.87 9.12
N GLY A 437 0.19 9.15 10.39
CA GLY A 437 1.12 8.94 11.50
C GLY A 437 1.55 7.48 11.64
N ALA A 438 0.58 6.55 11.55
CA ALA A 438 0.85 5.12 11.58
C ALA A 438 1.73 4.67 10.39
N LEU A 439 1.40 5.08 9.18
CA LEU A 439 2.19 4.79 7.97
C LEU A 439 3.63 5.32 8.08
N MET A 440 3.81 6.56 8.55
CA MET A 440 5.14 7.15 8.73
C MET A 440 5.98 6.39 9.76
N ARG A 441 5.37 5.94 10.86
CA ARG A 441 6.06 5.11 11.87
C ARG A 441 6.39 3.73 11.33
N LEU A 442 5.50 3.10 10.55
CA LEU A 442 5.77 1.83 9.87
C LEU A 442 6.94 1.93 8.89
N LEU A 443 7.02 3.02 8.14
CA LEU A 443 8.08 3.27 7.16
C LEU A 443 9.40 3.70 7.81
N GLY A 444 9.35 4.26 9.03
CA GLY A 444 10.53 4.74 9.79
C GLY A 444 11.04 3.76 10.83
N GLY A 445 10.38 2.62 11.03
CA GLY A 445 10.74 1.64 12.06
C GLY A 445 12.11 1.01 11.84
N GLN A 446 12.79 0.68 12.93
CA GLN A 446 14.12 0.05 12.91
C GLN A 446 14.01 -1.49 12.86
N SER A 447 13.24 -2.01 11.95
CA SER A 447 13.08 -3.46 11.77
C SER A 447 13.71 -3.92 10.46
N GLY A 448 14.28 -5.12 10.43
CA GLY A 448 14.78 -5.75 9.21
C GLY A 448 13.71 -5.94 8.12
N VAL A 449 12.43 -5.85 8.49
CA VAL A 449 11.29 -5.90 7.59
C VAL A 449 11.10 -4.59 6.82
N VAL A 450 11.54 -3.45 7.39
CA VAL A 450 11.42 -2.12 6.78
C VAL A 450 12.51 -1.97 5.71
N ASN A 451 12.23 -2.54 4.57
CA ASN A 451 13.09 -2.46 3.40
C ASN A 451 12.28 -2.13 2.15
N PHE A 452 12.99 -1.66 1.14
CA PHE A 452 12.36 -1.23 -0.12
C PHE A 452 11.50 -2.34 -0.77
N PRO A 453 11.91 -3.64 -0.86
CA PRO A 453 11.08 -4.66 -1.48
C PRO A 453 9.74 -4.90 -0.77
N ASN A 454 9.72 -4.87 0.55
CA ASN A 454 8.51 -5.10 1.32
C ASN A 454 7.54 -3.91 1.23
N ILE A 455 8.04 -2.68 1.28
CA ILE A 455 7.24 -1.47 1.07
C ILE A 455 6.65 -1.48 -0.34
N ALA A 456 7.47 -1.79 -1.35
CA ALA A 456 7.02 -1.88 -2.73
C ALA A 456 5.94 -2.97 -2.93
N LYS A 457 6.05 -4.12 -2.24
CA LYS A 457 5.01 -5.15 -2.25
C LYS A 457 3.70 -4.65 -1.66
N GLY A 458 3.73 -3.92 -0.54
CA GLY A 458 2.54 -3.31 0.05
C GLY A 458 1.85 -2.32 -0.89
N PHE A 459 2.62 -1.48 -1.57
CA PHE A 459 2.09 -0.57 -2.57
C PHE A 459 1.55 -1.30 -3.80
N LYS A 460 2.27 -2.30 -4.32
CA LYS A 460 1.81 -3.12 -5.46
C LYS A 460 0.49 -3.81 -5.15
N MET A 461 0.35 -4.38 -3.96
CA MET A 461 -0.85 -5.09 -3.53
C MET A 461 -2.09 -4.18 -3.61
N VAL A 462 -2.05 -3.00 -3.00
CA VAL A 462 -3.19 -2.06 -3.04
C VAL A 462 -3.47 -1.56 -4.47
N LEU A 463 -2.42 -1.31 -5.27
CA LEU A 463 -2.59 -0.84 -6.65
C LEU A 463 -3.11 -1.93 -7.59
N GLU A 464 -2.79 -3.19 -7.36
CA GLU A 464 -3.33 -4.33 -8.09
C GLU A 464 -4.81 -4.52 -7.80
N ASP A 465 -5.21 -4.43 -6.54
CA ASP A 465 -6.61 -4.51 -6.14
C ASP A 465 -7.44 -3.37 -6.74
N ILE A 466 -6.91 -2.14 -6.73
CA ILE A 466 -7.54 -0.99 -7.40
C ILE A 466 -7.68 -1.24 -8.90
N THR A 467 -6.65 -1.79 -9.54
CA THR A 467 -6.69 -2.09 -10.98
C THR A 467 -7.76 -3.13 -11.28
N LEU A 468 -7.89 -4.17 -10.46
CA LEU A 468 -8.92 -5.20 -10.59
C LEU A 468 -10.33 -4.63 -10.35
N GLN A 469 -10.51 -3.81 -9.32
CA GLN A 469 -11.77 -3.15 -9.02
C GLN A 469 -12.20 -2.22 -10.16
N GLU A 470 -11.30 -1.42 -10.71
CA GLU A 470 -11.59 -0.54 -11.84
C GLU A 470 -11.95 -1.31 -13.12
N GLN A 471 -11.45 -2.52 -13.30
CA GLN A 471 -11.82 -3.38 -14.42
C GLN A 471 -13.18 -4.06 -14.21
N VAL A 472 -13.52 -4.44 -12.98
CA VAL A 472 -14.75 -5.20 -12.66
C VAL A 472 -15.93 -4.26 -12.36
N ASN A 473 -15.69 -3.13 -11.70
CA ASN A 473 -16.75 -2.25 -11.14
C ASN A 473 -17.40 -1.29 -12.16
N ASN A 474 -17.37 -1.58 -13.46
CA ASN A 474 -18.24 -0.86 -14.39
C ASN A 474 -19.76 -1.03 -14.10
N ARG A 475 -20.13 -1.79 -13.05
CA ARG A 475 -21.53 -2.21 -12.79
C ARG A 475 -22.12 -1.82 -11.44
N LEU A 476 -21.35 -1.29 -10.50
CA LEU A 476 -21.87 -0.96 -9.17
C LEU A 476 -22.16 0.54 -9.03
N PRO A 477 -23.33 0.92 -8.49
CA PRO A 477 -23.62 2.31 -8.16
C PRO A 477 -22.70 2.76 -7.02
N VAL A 478 -21.95 3.83 -7.24
CA VAL A 478 -21.15 4.51 -6.20
C VAL A 478 -22.08 5.52 -5.54
N GLU A 479 -22.29 5.43 -4.23
CA GLU A 479 -23.03 6.44 -3.49
C GLU A 479 -22.38 7.83 -3.67
N PRO A 480 -23.18 8.85 -4.00
CA PRO A 480 -22.65 10.18 -4.23
C PRO A 480 -22.02 10.75 -2.96
N GLY A 481 -20.73 11.03 -3.02
CA GLY A 481 -20.00 11.73 -1.95
C GLY A 481 -18.99 10.91 -1.16
N THR A 482 -19.01 9.58 -1.22
CA THR A 482 -18.00 8.75 -0.55
C THR A 482 -16.70 8.73 -1.35
N PRO A 483 -15.55 9.04 -0.74
CA PRO A 483 -14.28 8.90 -1.41
C PRO A 483 -14.00 7.43 -1.68
N THR A 484 -13.68 7.09 -2.92
CA THR A 484 -13.32 5.71 -3.30
C THR A 484 -12.02 5.30 -2.63
N GLU A 485 -11.84 3.99 -2.36
CA GLU A 485 -10.58 3.46 -1.83
C GLU A 485 -9.36 3.86 -2.67
N ALA A 486 -9.54 3.91 -3.99
CA ALA A 486 -8.52 4.38 -4.92
C ALA A 486 -8.12 5.84 -4.64
N TYR A 487 -9.09 6.72 -4.45
CA TYR A 487 -8.82 8.11 -4.10
C TYR A 487 -8.06 8.23 -2.78
N ASN A 488 -8.52 7.51 -1.74
CA ASN A 488 -7.88 7.50 -0.43
C ASN A 488 -6.42 7.05 -0.52
N THR A 489 -6.18 5.97 -1.27
CA THR A 489 -4.82 5.43 -1.47
C THR A 489 -3.89 6.47 -2.08
N PHE A 490 -4.27 7.09 -3.18
CA PHE A 490 -3.43 8.10 -3.84
C PHE A 490 -3.30 9.38 -3.01
N TYR A 491 -4.34 9.76 -2.29
CA TYR A 491 -4.31 10.89 -1.37
C TYR A 491 -3.30 10.66 -0.24
N ASN A 492 -3.34 9.49 0.41
CA ASN A 492 -2.42 9.12 1.47
C ASN A 492 -0.97 9.03 0.96
N LEU A 493 -0.73 8.45 -0.22
CA LEU A 493 0.59 8.43 -0.86
C LEU A 493 1.11 9.85 -1.14
N ASN A 494 0.24 10.77 -1.57
CA ASN A 494 0.61 12.16 -1.78
C ASN A 494 1.01 12.86 -0.49
N ILE A 495 0.26 12.66 0.60
CA ILE A 495 0.63 13.22 1.90
C ILE A 495 1.97 12.66 2.36
N LEU A 496 2.17 11.35 2.29
CA LEU A 496 3.43 10.70 2.68
C LEU A 496 4.63 11.31 1.93
N THR A 497 4.51 11.47 0.60
CA THR A 497 5.58 12.04 -0.22
C THR A 497 5.84 13.52 0.10
N LYS A 498 4.79 14.30 0.38
CA LYS A 498 4.91 15.71 0.78
C LYS A 498 5.55 15.86 2.16
N MET A 499 5.12 15.05 3.14
CA MET A 499 5.67 15.07 4.49
C MET A 499 7.14 14.65 4.52
N GLN A 500 7.52 13.67 3.70
CA GLN A 500 8.91 13.28 3.56
C GLN A 500 9.78 14.42 3.02
N LYS A 501 9.31 15.18 2.01
CA LYS A 501 10.02 16.33 1.47
C LYS A 501 10.25 17.44 2.49
N LYS A 502 9.33 17.61 3.45
CA LYS A 502 9.42 18.62 4.50
C LYS A 502 10.28 18.20 5.71
N ASN A 503 10.90 17.00 5.67
CA ASN A 503 11.70 16.44 6.78
C ASN A 503 10.95 16.36 8.12
N HIS A 504 9.62 16.26 8.11
CA HIS A 504 8.85 16.12 9.34
C HIS A 504 9.12 14.80 10.09
N PHE A 505 9.75 13.84 9.44
CA PHE A 505 10.10 12.53 10.02
C PHE A 505 11.54 12.16 9.66
N PRO A 506 12.51 12.56 10.48
CA PRO A 506 13.94 12.33 10.21
C PRO A 506 14.32 10.84 10.19
N HIS A 507 13.49 9.97 10.75
CA HIS A 507 13.75 8.52 10.83
C HIS A 507 13.39 7.76 9.54
N VAL A 508 12.55 8.32 8.66
CA VAL A 508 12.22 7.70 7.37
C VAL A 508 13.32 8.00 6.37
N LYS A 509 14.02 6.97 5.92
CA LYS A 509 15.03 7.11 4.87
C LYS A 509 14.35 7.59 3.57
N PRO A 510 14.65 8.78 3.06
CA PRO A 510 13.96 9.37 1.90
C PRO A 510 14.00 8.47 0.67
N GLN A 511 15.07 7.75 0.50
CA GLN A 511 15.30 6.86 -0.64
C GLN A 511 14.35 5.65 -0.68
N LEU A 512 13.93 5.12 0.48
CA LEU A 512 13.08 3.93 0.55
C LEU A 512 11.69 4.16 -0.06
N LEU A 513 11.04 5.27 0.30
CA LEU A 513 9.71 5.60 -0.23
C LEU A 513 9.77 5.87 -1.73
N THR A 514 10.75 6.67 -2.16
CA THR A 514 10.94 7.02 -3.58
C THR A 514 11.26 5.77 -4.42
N GLN A 515 12.15 4.91 -3.95
CA GLN A 515 12.46 3.66 -4.65
C GLN A 515 11.26 2.72 -4.73
N SER A 516 10.51 2.59 -3.62
CA SER A 516 9.30 1.75 -3.59
C SER A 516 8.21 2.24 -4.52
N LEU A 517 8.02 3.56 -4.62
CA LEU A 517 7.07 4.16 -5.57
C LEU A 517 7.54 4.02 -7.02
N ASN A 518 8.84 4.13 -7.28
CA ASN A 518 9.41 3.92 -8.62
C ASN A 518 9.16 2.49 -9.12
N GLU A 519 9.23 1.48 -8.26
CA GLU A 519 8.85 0.10 -8.59
C GLU A 519 7.37 -0.06 -8.97
N CYS A 520 6.52 0.84 -8.48
CA CYS A 520 5.08 0.81 -8.72
C CYS A 520 4.63 1.69 -9.90
N LEU A 521 5.54 2.46 -10.52
CA LEU A 521 5.20 3.44 -11.58
C LEU A 521 4.41 2.84 -12.72
N SER A 522 4.71 1.63 -13.16
CA SER A 522 3.96 0.97 -14.23
C SER A 522 2.49 0.76 -13.89
N LYS A 523 2.19 0.40 -12.64
CA LYS A 523 0.82 0.22 -12.15
C LYS A 523 0.10 1.56 -11.97
N ILE A 524 0.79 2.56 -11.43
CA ILE A 524 0.26 3.92 -11.29
C ILE A 524 -0.12 4.48 -12.66
N ILE A 525 0.74 4.34 -13.66
CA ILE A 525 0.49 4.76 -15.04
C ILE A 525 -0.70 3.96 -15.64
N GLN A 526 -0.82 2.69 -15.35
CA GLN A 526 -1.93 1.86 -15.82
C GLN A 526 -3.28 2.34 -15.26
N ILE A 527 -3.33 2.66 -13.95
CA ILE A 527 -4.55 3.17 -13.30
C ILE A 527 -4.91 4.54 -13.89
N LEU A 528 -3.92 5.41 -14.09
CA LEU A 528 -4.13 6.71 -14.75
C LEU A 528 -4.70 6.54 -16.16
N ASP A 529 -4.16 5.62 -16.95
CA ASP A 529 -4.64 5.32 -18.30
C ASP A 529 -6.11 4.88 -18.30
N CYS A 530 -6.47 3.91 -17.45
CA CYS A 530 -7.86 3.46 -17.32
C CYS A 530 -8.81 4.62 -16.93
N THR A 531 -8.37 5.47 -16.00
CA THR A 531 -9.15 6.60 -15.50
C THR A 531 -9.35 7.66 -16.61
N ILE A 532 -8.28 8.03 -17.30
CA ILE A 532 -8.32 9.04 -18.37
C ILE A 532 -9.10 8.53 -19.58
N GLN A 533 -8.93 7.27 -19.98
CA GLN A 533 -9.69 6.71 -21.10
C GLN A 533 -11.19 6.79 -20.88
N LYS A 534 -11.69 6.51 -19.67
CA LYS A 534 -13.10 6.65 -19.33
C LYS A 534 -13.58 8.11 -19.45
N LEU A 535 -12.77 9.06 -19.00
CA LEU A 535 -13.08 10.50 -19.09
C LEU A 535 -13.08 10.99 -20.54
N VAL A 536 -12.13 10.56 -21.36
CA VAL A 536 -12.06 10.92 -22.79
C VAL A 536 -13.25 10.33 -23.56
N LEU A 537 -13.60 9.08 -23.32
CA LEU A 537 -14.77 8.45 -23.96
C LEU A 537 -16.06 9.21 -23.66
N ARG A 538 -16.21 9.73 -22.45
CA ARG A 538 -17.37 10.56 -22.13
C ARG A 538 -17.33 11.92 -22.84
N MET A 539 -16.17 12.58 -22.81
CA MET A 539 -15.99 13.86 -23.51
C MET A 539 -16.38 13.73 -24.99
N ASP A 540 -16.02 12.63 -25.65
CA ASP A 540 -16.38 12.36 -27.04
C ASP A 540 -17.90 12.09 -27.21
N LYS A 541 -18.53 11.39 -26.25
CA LYS A 541 -19.99 11.19 -26.24
C LYS A 541 -20.75 12.50 -26.05
N ASP A 542 -20.31 13.34 -25.12
CA ASP A 542 -20.96 14.63 -24.88
C ASP A 542 -20.82 15.56 -26.07
N ALA A 543 -19.68 15.53 -26.74
CA ALA A 543 -19.49 16.27 -28.00
C ALA A 543 -20.46 15.80 -29.09
N SER A 544 -20.62 14.48 -29.25
CA SER A 544 -21.52 13.93 -30.27
C SER A 544 -23.01 14.18 -29.98
N VAL A 545 -23.42 14.13 -28.69
CA VAL A 545 -24.80 14.42 -28.28
C VAL A 545 -25.14 15.91 -28.51
N ARG A 546 -24.23 16.81 -28.15
CA ARG A 546 -24.42 18.26 -28.42
C ARG A 546 -24.53 18.57 -29.90
N SER A 547 -23.74 17.93 -30.75
CA SER A 547 -23.83 18.05 -32.21
C SER A 547 -25.20 17.60 -32.72
N ALA A 548 -25.67 16.44 -32.29
CA ALA A 548 -26.97 15.91 -32.73
C ALA A 548 -28.16 16.77 -32.27
N GLU A 549 -28.06 17.34 -31.07
CA GLU A 549 -29.10 18.21 -30.52
C GLU A 549 -29.20 19.57 -31.28
N LYS A 550 -28.07 20.11 -31.64
CA LYS A 550 -27.99 21.35 -32.39
C LYS A 550 -28.47 21.19 -33.83
N PHE A 551 -28.12 20.07 -34.45
CA PHE A 551 -28.64 19.72 -35.77
C PHE A 551 -30.17 19.62 -35.78
N ARG A 552 -30.77 19.06 -34.73
CA ARG A 552 -32.23 19.00 -34.55
C ARG A 552 -32.85 20.38 -34.36
N LEU A 553 -32.18 21.27 -33.59
CA LEU A 553 -32.66 22.65 -33.39
C LEU A 553 -32.61 23.49 -34.66
N GLN A 554 -31.62 23.32 -35.53
CA GLN A 554 -31.52 23.96 -36.82
C GLN A 554 -32.58 23.46 -37.79
N GLN A 555 -32.87 22.16 -37.81
CA GLN A 555 -33.99 21.62 -38.61
C GLN A 555 -35.34 22.15 -38.14
N VAL A 556 -35.51 22.34 -36.81
CA VAL A 556 -36.75 22.93 -36.26
C VAL A 556 -36.87 24.42 -36.56
N SER A 557 -35.74 25.17 -36.61
CA SER A 557 -35.68 26.59 -36.98
C SER A 557 -36.03 26.79 -38.44
N ASN A 558 -35.62 25.89 -39.32
CA ASN A 558 -35.93 25.96 -40.73
C ASN A 558 -37.35 25.48 -41.06
N ASN A 559 -38.06 24.80 -40.14
CA ASN A 559 -39.43 24.30 -40.29
C ASN A 559 -40.46 25.06 -39.42
N ASN A 560 -40.20 26.30 -39.03
CA ASN A 560 -41.10 27.08 -38.18
C ASN A 560 -42.42 27.42 -38.92
N ASN A 561 -43.36 26.49 -38.92
CA ASN A 561 -44.79 26.77 -39.05
C ASN A 561 -45.71 25.78 -38.39
N ASN A 562 -45.35 25.09 -37.34
CA ASN A 562 -46.32 24.33 -36.54
C ASN A 562 -45.84 24.22 -35.07
N GLY A 563 -46.59 24.91 -34.19
CA GLY A 563 -46.37 24.87 -32.75
C GLY A 563 -46.83 23.58 -32.12
N TYR A 564 -45.97 22.96 -31.38
CA TYR A 564 -46.31 22.05 -30.28
C TYR A 564 -45.27 22.17 -29.15
N SER A 565 -45.77 22.31 -27.94
CA SER A 565 -45.01 22.51 -26.71
C SER A 565 -44.23 21.27 -26.27
N ASN A 566 -42.96 21.44 -25.97
CA ASN A 566 -42.00 20.38 -25.73
C ASN A 566 -41.51 20.33 -24.26
N ASP A 567 -42.42 20.60 -23.26
CA ASP A 567 -42.04 20.63 -21.84
C ASP A 567 -41.91 19.25 -21.16
N GLY A 568 -42.45 18.19 -21.79
CA GLY A 568 -42.42 16.82 -21.18
C GLY A 568 -41.09 16.07 -21.34
N ILE A 569 -40.27 16.43 -22.34
CA ILE A 569 -39.07 15.67 -22.70
C ILE A 569 -37.84 16.17 -21.93
N LYS A 570 -37.87 17.40 -21.41
CA LYS A 570 -36.76 17.99 -20.67
C LYS A 570 -36.57 17.37 -19.27
N ARG A 571 -37.62 16.86 -18.60
CA ARG A 571 -37.52 16.28 -17.27
C ARG A 571 -36.91 14.88 -17.24
N ALA A 572 -37.21 14.04 -18.21
CA ALA A 572 -36.69 12.65 -18.23
C ALA A 572 -35.18 12.53 -18.58
N LYS A 573 -34.61 13.57 -19.24
CA LYS A 573 -33.17 13.60 -19.57
C LYS A 573 -32.26 14.10 -18.41
N LEU A 574 -32.82 14.82 -17.43
CA LEU A 574 -32.05 15.40 -16.34
C LEU A 574 -31.61 14.35 -15.31
N ASP A 575 -32.42 13.32 -15.06
CA ASP A 575 -32.14 12.31 -14.04
C ASP A 575 -31.13 11.25 -14.47
N LEU A 576 -31.00 10.98 -15.77
CA LEU A 576 -30.03 9.99 -16.30
C LEU A 576 -28.59 10.53 -16.37
N ASN A 577 -28.38 11.82 -16.39
CA ASN A 577 -27.04 12.44 -16.49
C ASN A 577 -26.39 12.70 -15.12
N LEU A 578 -27.17 12.84 -14.04
CA LEU A 578 -26.64 13.18 -12.72
C LEU A 578 -25.69 12.09 -12.17
N ASP A 579 -26.05 10.83 -12.32
CA ASP A 579 -25.25 9.70 -11.78
C ASP A 579 -23.90 9.56 -12.52
N ASP A 580 -23.89 9.82 -13.82
CA ASP A 580 -22.68 9.80 -14.63
C ASP A 580 -21.79 11.03 -14.35
N ASP A 581 -22.35 12.20 -14.07
CA ASP A 581 -21.60 13.42 -13.73
C ASP A 581 -20.87 13.27 -12.38
N PHE A 582 -21.50 12.61 -11.39
CA PHE A 582 -20.85 12.32 -10.11
C PHE A 582 -19.67 11.33 -10.27
N LYS A 583 -19.83 10.31 -11.10
CA LYS A 583 -18.77 9.33 -11.38
C LYS A 583 -17.58 9.98 -12.05
N ASP A 584 -17.81 10.92 -12.96
CA ASP A 584 -16.73 11.60 -13.67
C ASP A 584 -16.03 12.63 -12.78
N ALA A 585 -16.77 13.34 -11.95
CA ALA A 585 -16.16 14.20 -10.94
C ALA A 585 -15.28 13.39 -9.96
N ALA A 586 -15.67 12.17 -9.60
CA ALA A 586 -14.86 11.26 -8.78
C ALA A 586 -13.60 10.78 -9.52
N ARG A 587 -13.75 10.37 -10.80
CA ARG A 587 -12.63 10.00 -11.68
C ARG A 587 -11.65 11.15 -11.90
N MET A 588 -12.16 12.35 -12.06
CA MET A 588 -11.31 13.53 -12.23
C MET A 588 -10.51 13.83 -10.96
N ARG A 589 -11.15 13.74 -9.79
CA ARG A 589 -10.45 13.87 -8.49
C ARG A 589 -9.37 12.80 -8.33
N LEU A 590 -9.65 11.56 -8.72
CA LEU A 590 -8.66 10.48 -8.72
C LEU A 590 -7.50 10.79 -9.68
N ALA A 591 -7.78 11.22 -10.90
CA ALA A 591 -6.76 11.59 -11.87
C ALA A 591 -5.86 12.72 -11.34
N HIS A 592 -6.43 13.72 -10.66
CA HIS A 592 -5.66 14.78 -10.01
C HIS A 592 -4.69 14.23 -8.96
N GLN A 593 -5.15 13.30 -8.10
CA GLN A 593 -4.28 12.69 -7.09
C GLN A 593 -3.16 11.87 -7.71
N ILE A 594 -3.44 11.12 -8.77
CA ILE A 594 -2.40 10.34 -9.47
C ILE A 594 -1.37 11.26 -10.12
N VAL A 595 -1.79 12.32 -10.78
CA VAL A 595 -0.89 13.29 -11.41
C VAL A 595 -0.06 14.05 -10.37
N ASP A 596 -0.66 14.44 -9.25
CA ASP A 596 0.08 15.04 -8.12
C ASP A 596 1.13 14.09 -7.57
N LEU A 597 0.82 12.79 -7.44
CA LEU A 597 1.79 11.78 -7.00
C LEU A 597 2.93 11.62 -8.00
N LEU A 598 2.63 11.50 -9.29
CA LEU A 598 3.66 11.44 -10.34
C LEU A 598 4.55 12.68 -10.31
N ASN A 599 3.97 13.85 -10.15
CA ASN A 599 4.71 15.09 -9.98
C ASN A 599 5.60 15.10 -8.73
N ASN A 600 5.18 14.44 -7.66
CA ASN A 600 5.96 14.34 -6.44
C ASN A 600 7.11 13.33 -6.53
N ILE A 601 6.89 12.20 -7.18
CA ILE A 601 7.88 11.13 -7.32
C ILE A 601 9.04 11.60 -8.21
N GLU A 602 8.74 12.16 -9.37
CA GLU A 602 9.76 12.54 -10.34
C GLU A 602 10.64 13.71 -9.88
N ALA A 603 10.16 14.55 -8.97
CA ALA A 603 10.97 15.64 -8.43
C ALA A 603 12.24 15.16 -7.71
N GLY A 604 12.27 13.89 -7.25
CA GLY A 604 13.43 13.29 -6.59
C GLY A 604 14.33 12.43 -7.49
N ALA A 605 13.85 12.04 -8.67
CA ALA A 605 14.53 11.05 -9.52
C ALA A 605 15.21 11.74 -10.71
N ARG A 606 16.46 12.15 -10.56
CA ARG A 606 17.34 12.49 -11.70
C ARG A 606 17.79 11.27 -12.52
N THR A 607 17.30 10.07 -12.20
CA THR A 607 17.76 8.83 -12.79
C THR A 607 16.74 8.28 -13.80
N ASN A 608 17.25 7.76 -14.92
CA ASN A 608 16.54 7.09 -16.02
C ASN A 608 15.79 5.81 -15.62
N VAL A 609 14.93 5.88 -14.59
CA VAL A 609 14.23 4.71 -14.02
C VAL A 609 13.16 4.15 -14.97
N LEU A 610 12.52 5.03 -15.75
CA LEU A 610 11.44 4.61 -16.65
C LEU A 610 11.99 4.03 -17.96
N ARG A 611 11.45 2.86 -18.33
CA ARG A 611 11.69 2.28 -19.66
C ARG A 611 11.02 3.13 -20.73
N THR A 612 11.61 3.21 -21.92
CA THR A 612 11.11 4.04 -23.03
C THR A 612 9.61 3.88 -23.32
N PRO A 613 8.99 2.69 -23.35
CA PRO A 613 7.56 2.56 -23.57
C PRO A 613 6.70 3.23 -22.51
N LEU A 614 7.13 3.23 -21.24
CA LEU A 614 6.41 3.91 -20.17
C LEU A 614 6.53 5.43 -20.26
N VAL A 615 7.68 5.93 -20.70
CA VAL A 615 7.87 7.38 -20.95
C VAL A 615 6.92 7.84 -22.05
N LEU A 616 6.84 7.11 -23.15
CA LEU A 616 5.94 7.43 -24.27
C LEU A 616 4.47 7.40 -23.81
N LYS A 617 4.10 6.35 -23.09
CA LYS A 617 2.73 6.23 -22.55
C LYS A 617 2.40 7.38 -21.60
N LEU A 618 3.30 7.74 -20.70
CA LEU A 618 3.11 8.83 -19.76
C LEU A 618 3.02 10.18 -20.47
N ALA A 619 3.82 10.40 -21.53
CA ALA A 619 3.76 11.61 -22.34
C ALA A 619 2.36 11.79 -22.96
N VAL A 620 1.84 10.75 -23.63
CA VAL A 620 0.48 10.77 -24.22
C VAL A 620 -0.59 10.97 -23.14
N LEU A 621 -0.49 10.28 -22.00
CA LEU A 621 -1.45 10.43 -20.91
C LEU A 621 -1.41 11.83 -20.28
N SER A 622 -0.25 12.44 -20.19
CA SER A 622 -0.11 13.82 -19.69
C SER A 622 -0.84 14.82 -20.58
N VAL A 623 -0.75 14.64 -21.90
CA VAL A 623 -1.50 15.47 -22.86
C VAL A 623 -3.00 15.21 -22.76
N LYS A 624 -3.43 13.95 -22.73
CA LYS A 624 -4.86 13.61 -22.57
C LYS A 624 -5.43 14.18 -21.26
N TYR A 625 -4.68 14.06 -20.16
CA TYR A 625 -5.06 14.66 -18.89
C TYR A 625 -5.20 16.18 -18.99
N PHE A 626 -4.31 16.86 -19.72
CA PHE A 626 -4.41 18.29 -19.95
C PHE A 626 -5.73 18.66 -20.62
N PHE A 627 -6.09 17.99 -21.72
CA PHE A 627 -7.33 18.27 -22.44
C PHE A 627 -8.59 17.91 -21.63
N VAL A 628 -8.57 16.81 -20.92
CA VAL A 628 -9.63 16.47 -19.96
C VAL A 628 -9.75 17.54 -18.86
N GLY A 629 -8.64 18.07 -18.38
CA GLY A 629 -8.63 19.17 -17.41
C GLY A 629 -9.26 20.47 -17.94
N LEU A 630 -9.21 20.74 -19.24
CA LEU A 630 -9.89 21.89 -19.87
C LEU A 630 -11.42 21.77 -19.86
N THR A 631 -11.98 20.58 -19.62
CA THR A 631 -13.43 20.37 -19.50
C THR A 631 -13.99 20.71 -18.13
N GLU A 632 -13.14 20.99 -17.13
CA GLU A 632 -13.59 21.40 -15.80
C GLU A 632 -14.50 22.64 -15.85
N GLN A 633 -15.54 22.63 -15.01
CA GLN A 633 -16.60 23.62 -15.09
C GLN A 633 -16.14 25.03 -14.71
N THR A 634 -15.25 25.17 -13.73
CA THR A 634 -14.81 26.48 -13.23
C THR A 634 -13.42 26.85 -13.73
N VAL A 635 -13.19 28.15 -13.98
CA VAL A 635 -11.88 28.71 -14.36
C VAL A 635 -10.77 28.29 -13.41
N ILE A 636 -11.03 28.33 -12.09
CA ILE A 636 -10.06 27.98 -11.06
C ILE A 636 -9.66 26.50 -11.15
N ARG A 637 -10.62 25.58 -11.34
CA ARG A 637 -10.34 24.16 -11.48
C ARG A 637 -9.59 23.85 -12.77
N ARG A 638 -9.98 24.49 -13.89
CA ARG A 638 -9.24 24.37 -15.16
C ARG A 638 -7.80 24.83 -15.04
N ALA A 639 -7.58 26.00 -14.44
CA ALA A 639 -6.23 26.52 -14.21
C ALA A 639 -5.40 25.59 -13.30
N ALA A 640 -6.01 25.05 -12.24
CA ALA A 640 -5.36 24.09 -11.33
C ALA A 640 -4.99 22.77 -12.03
N ALA A 641 -5.92 22.20 -12.83
CA ALA A 641 -5.66 21.00 -13.61
C ALA A 641 -4.55 21.25 -14.65
N ALA A 642 -4.62 22.37 -15.37
CA ALA A 642 -3.59 22.77 -16.31
C ALA A 642 -2.21 22.93 -15.65
N HIS A 643 -2.15 23.53 -14.47
CA HIS A 643 -0.88 23.68 -13.74
C HIS A 643 -0.25 22.32 -13.37
N ARG A 644 -1.07 21.35 -12.92
CA ARG A 644 -0.58 19.98 -12.67
C ARG A 644 -0.06 19.34 -13.95
N ALA A 645 -0.78 19.52 -15.05
CA ALA A 645 -0.37 19.01 -16.35
C ALA A 645 0.96 19.65 -16.83
N TYR A 646 1.14 20.97 -16.66
CA TYR A 646 2.39 21.64 -17.04
C TYR A 646 3.60 21.07 -16.32
N ALA A 647 3.49 20.86 -15.03
CA ALA A 647 4.59 20.29 -14.24
C ALA A 647 4.98 18.89 -14.75
N LEU A 648 3.99 18.06 -15.08
CA LEU A 648 4.24 16.71 -15.60
C LEU A 648 4.81 16.75 -17.02
N LEU A 649 4.21 17.54 -17.92
CA LEU A 649 4.66 17.73 -19.32
C LEU A 649 6.09 18.25 -19.37
N GLN A 650 6.40 19.30 -18.62
CA GLN A 650 7.73 19.89 -18.59
C GLN A 650 8.80 18.87 -18.17
N ARG A 651 8.49 18.03 -17.19
CA ARG A 651 9.40 16.97 -16.75
C ARG A 651 9.61 15.90 -17.80
N GLN A 652 8.54 15.49 -18.51
CA GLN A 652 8.68 14.54 -19.63
C GLN A 652 9.56 15.11 -20.75
N CYS A 653 9.43 16.40 -21.00
CA CYS A 653 10.22 17.10 -22.03
C CYS A 653 11.68 17.31 -21.63
N THR A 654 11.98 17.55 -20.36
CA THR A 654 13.36 17.75 -19.88
C THR A 654 14.09 16.43 -19.67
N ALA A 655 13.39 15.36 -19.28
CA ALA A 655 13.99 14.08 -18.99
C ALA A 655 14.59 13.40 -20.21
N ARG A 656 13.93 13.47 -21.37
CA ARG A 656 14.37 12.83 -22.62
C ARG A 656 13.87 13.57 -23.86
N LYS A 657 14.72 13.69 -24.88
CA LYS A 657 14.36 14.28 -26.18
C LYS A 657 13.12 13.61 -26.80
N ILE A 658 13.02 12.30 -26.75
CA ILE A 658 11.87 11.56 -27.29
C ILE A 658 10.55 11.92 -26.57
N GLY A 659 10.60 12.15 -25.25
CA GLY A 659 9.45 12.61 -24.47
C GLY A 659 8.96 13.98 -24.96
N ARG A 660 9.86 14.92 -25.22
CA ARG A 660 9.54 16.24 -25.78
C ARG A 660 8.87 16.12 -27.14
N THR A 661 9.45 15.33 -28.05
CA THR A 661 8.89 15.12 -29.40
C THR A 661 7.45 14.59 -29.32
N VAL A 662 7.22 13.58 -28.48
CA VAL A 662 5.88 13.00 -28.35
C VAL A 662 4.91 13.97 -27.68
N CYS A 663 5.29 14.64 -26.60
CA CYS A 663 4.42 15.62 -25.93
C CYS A 663 4.02 16.75 -26.89
N LEU A 664 4.98 17.32 -27.63
CA LEU A 664 4.70 18.42 -28.57
C LEU A 664 3.81 17.95 -29.72
N ARG A 665 4.11 16.79 -30.32
CA ARG A 665 3.28 16.22 -31.37
C ARG A 665 1.85 15.96 -30.91
N GLU A 666 1.69 15.26 -29.80
CA GLU A 666 0.39 14.94 -29.25
C GLU A 666 -0.42 16.20 -28.86
N LEU A 667 0.24 17.24 -28.32
CA LEU A 667 -0.42 18.50 -28.00
C LEU A 667 -0.96 19.18 -29.26
N VAL A 668 -0.15 19.26 -30.32
CA VAL A 668 -0.54 19.91 -31.57
C VAL A 668 -1.60 19.08 -32.31
N GLU A 669 -1.41 17.77 -32.41
CA GLU A 669 -2.33 16.85 -33.07
C GLU A 669 -3.69 16.81 -32.34
N SER A 670 -3.69 16.76 -31.02
CA SER A 670 -4.92 16.80 -30.22
C SER A 670 -5.65 18.11 -30.36
N ALA A 671 -4.94 19.25 -30.45
CA ALA A 671 -5.55 20.56 -30.65
C ALA A 671 -6.18 20.72 -32.03
N LEU A 672 -5.64 20.08 -33.06
CA LEU A 672 -6.13 20.20 -34.42
C LEU A 672 -7.22 19.18 -34.75
N PHE A 673 -7.05 17.92 -34.29
CA PHE A 673 -7.89 16.83 -34.79
C PHE A 673 -8.81 16.21 -33.74
N TYR A 674 -8.43 16.23 -32.46
CA TYR A 674 -9.17 15.51 -31.43
C TYR A 674 -9.98 16.41 -30.51
N HIS A 675 -9.41 17.50 -30.06
CA HIS A 675 -10.00 18.38 -29.05
C HIS A 675 -10.06 19.85 -29.46
N GLY A 676 -10.00 20.12 -30.76
CA GLY A 676 -10.02 21.47 -31.30
C GLY A 676 -11.26 22.26 -30.93
N HIS A 677 -12.40 21.58 -30.73
CA HIS A 677 -13.65 22.18 -30.26
C HIS A 677 -13.51 22.86 -28.88
N LEU A 678 -12.59 22.41 -28.02
CA LEU A 678 -12.29 23.08 -26.75
C LEU A 678 -11.49 24.36 -26.93
N LEU A 679 -10.88 24.55 -28.11
CA LEU A 679 -10.01 25.67 -28.44
C LEU A 679 -10.64 26.61 -29.49
N GLY A 680 -11.95 26.51 -29.71
CA GLY A 680 -12.68 27.36 -30.64
C GLY A 680 -12.58 26.96 -32.12
N GLN A 681 -12.32 25.68 -32.39
CA GLN A 681 -12.35 25.16 -33.76
C GLN A 681 -13.77 25.26 -34.34
N LEU A 682 -13.87 25.80 -35.54
CA LEU A 682 -15.12 25.95 -36.30
C LEU A 682 -15.48 24.64 -37.00
N GLU A 683 -16.76 24.32 -37.07
CA GLU A 683 -17.25 23.16 -37.82
C GLU A 683 -17.48 23.46 -39.30
N GLU A 684 -17.54 22.42 -40.14
CA GLU A 684 -17.67 22.59 -41.60
C GLU A 684 -18.91 23.38 -42.01
N TYR A 685 -20.04 23.20 -41.31
CA TYR A 685 -21.27 23.96 -41.62
C TYR A 685 -21.20 25.45 -41.22
N GLU A 686 -20.35 25.82 -40.25
CA GLU A 686 -20.14 27.22 -39.90
C GLU A 686 -19.29 27.95 -40.94
N LEU A 687 -18.50 27.20 -41.70
CA LEU A 687 -17.76 27.75 -42.86
C LEU A 687 -18.67 28.10 -44.00
N ASP A 688 -19.78 27.39 -44.16
CA ASP A 688 -20.78 27.70 -45.21
C ASP A 688 -21.59 28.99 -44.89
N GLU A 689 -21.72 29.34 -43.59
CA GLU A 689 -22.30 30.61 -43.15
C GLU A 689 -21.31 31.80 -43.20
N LEU A 690 -20.01 31.54 -43.03
CA LEU A 690 -18.97 32.52 -43.31
C LEU A 690 -18.89 32.67 -44.82
N ARG A 691 -19.41 33.75 -45.37
CA ARG A 691 -19.34 34.09 -46.80
C ARG A 691 -17.92 33.97 -47.34
N ILE A 692 -17.57 32.75 -47.74
CA ILE A 692 -16.34 32.51 -48.51
C ILE A 692 -16.53 33.29 -49.81
N PRO A 693 -15.59 34.13 -50.20
CA PRO A 693 -15.68 34.88 -51.45
C PRO A 693 -16.01 33.92 -52.59
N GLU A 694 -17.01 34.27 -53.42
CA GLU A 694 -17.51 33.42 -54.51
C GLU A 694 -16.39 32.85 -55.40
N HIS A 695 -15.27 33.53 -55.53
CA HIS A 695 -14.13 33.04 -56.30
C HIS A 695 -13.36 31.92 -55.60
N GLU A 696 -13.30 31.91 -54.27
CA GLU A 696 -12.72 30.76 -53.50
C GLU A 696 -13.65 29.55 -53.53
N LEU A 697 -14.97 29.79 -53.48
CA LEU A 697 -15.99 28.76 -53.68
C LEU A 697 -15.93 28.14 -55.07
N LEU A 698 -15.75 28.95 -56.12
CA LEU A 698 -15.59 28.50 -57.50
C LEU A 698 -14.32 27.67 -57.66
N ILE A 699 -13.22 28.05 -57.04
CA ILE A 699 -11.97 27.28 -57.07
C ILE A 699 -12.13 25.96 -56.31
N LEU A 700 -12.76 25.98 -55.12
CA LEU A 700 -13.05 24.78 -54.35
C LEU A 700 -14.02 23.84 -55.08
N GLN A 701 -15.08 24.38 -55.74
CA GLN A 701 -15.99 23.61 -56.54
C GLN A 701 -15.32 23.01 -57.79
N ASN A 702 -14.48 23.77 -58.48
CA ASN A 702 -13.73 23.27 -59.64
C ASN A 702 -12.70 22.22 -59.26
N LEU A 703 -12.11 22.28 -58.07
CA LEU A 703 -11.25 21.25 -57.52
C LEU A 703 -12.03 19.98 -57.14
N HIS A 704 -13.26 20.10 -56.66
CA HIS A 704 -14.15 18.99 -56.36
C HIS A 704 -14.70 18.29 -57.61
N THR A 705 -15.01 19.03 -58.70
CA THR A 705 -15.56 18.49 -59.94
C THR A 705 -14.51 17.76 -60.78
N ASN A 706 -13.26 18.13 -60.69
CA ASN A 706 -12.16 17.48 -61.44
C ASN A 706 -11.51 16.29 -60.74
N SER A 707 -11.78 16.05 -59.43
CA SER A 707 -11.28 14.87 -58.73
C SER A 707 -12.33 13.76 -58.76
N GLY A 708 -12.53 13.16 -59.97
CA GLY A 708 -13.41 11.98 -60.15
C GLY A 708 -12.90 10.70 -59.54
N THR A 709 -12.20 10.71 -58.41
CA THR A 709 -11.78 9.50 -57.74
C THR A 709 -11.82 9.67 -56.24
N ASN A 710 -12.77 9.00 -55.71
CA ASN A 710 -13.18 8.88 -54.31
C ASN A 710 -12.14 8.26 -53.30
N SER A 711 -10.87 8.25 -53.56
CA SER A 711 -10.13 7.25 -52.75
C SER A 711 -9.12 7.76 -51.74
N ASN A 712 -8.71 9.04 -51.75
CA ASN A 712 -7.51 9.37 -50.98
C ASN A 712 -7.66 10.41 -49.85
N ARG A 713 -8.88 10.81 -49.48
CA ARG A 713 -9.11 11.62 -48.28
C ARG A 713 -8.91 10.86 -46.98
N SER A 714 -8.91 9.52 -47.06
CA SER A 714 -8.99 8.70 -45.85
C SER A 714 -7.66 8.36 -45.20
N VAL A 715 -6.57 8.43 -45.90
CA VAL A 715 -5.32 7.77 -45.41
C VAL A 715 -4.48 8.72 -44.54
N LEU A 716 -4.45 9.99 -44.81
CA LEU A 716 -3.63 10.95 -44.06
C LEU A 716 -4.34 11.56 -42.84
N HIS A 717 -5.66 11.45 -42.74
CA HIS A 717 -6.48 12.04 -41.70
C HIS A 717 -7.46 11.04 -41.09
N SER A 718 -7.08 9.79 -40.94
CA SER A 718 -7.95 8.74 -40.36
C SER A 718 -8.52 9.07 -39.00
N GLY A 719 -7.95 10.01 -38.28
CA GLY A 719 -8.47 10.53 -37.01
C GLY A 719 -9.64 11.51 -37.15
N ILE A 720 -9.89 12.06 -38.33
CA ILE A 720 -10.97 13.04 -38.58
C ILE A 720 -12.23 12.33 -39.06
N ILE A 721 -12.08 11.16 -39.68
CA ILE A 721 -13.19 10.43 -40.27
C ILE A 721 -14.07 9.84 -39.17
N GLY A 722 -15.34 10.16 -39.22
CA GLY A 722 -16.36 9.66 -38.29
C GLY A 722 -16.66 10.53 -37.08
N ARG A 723 -16.08 11.71 -37.02
CA ARG A 723 -16.49 12.69 -36.02
C ARG A 723 -17.63 13.49 -36.57
N GLY A 724 -18.79 13.31 -36.00
CA GLY A 724 -19.98 14.05 -36.35
C GLY A 724 -19.80 15.56 -36.25
N LEU A 725 -20.69 16.29 -36.82
CA LEU A 725 -20.78 17.75 -36.73
C LEU A 725 -20.65 18.21 -35.27
N ARG A 726 -19.74 19.13 -35.03
CA ARG A 726 -19.48 19.68 -33.69
C ARG A 726 -20.22 20.97 -33.47
N PRO A 727 -20.76 21.20 -32.27
CA PRO A 727 -21.60 22.37 -32.01
C PRO A 727 -20.80 23.69 -32.03
N VAL A 728 -21.42 24.73 -32.56
CA VAL A 728 -20.97 26.11 -32.37
C VAL A 728 -21.26 26.53 -30.94
N LEU A 729 -20.26 27.03 -30.25
CA LEU A 729 -20.42 27.49 -28.87
C LEU A 729 -21.13 28.88 -28.85
N PRO A 730 -22.05 29.10 -27.90
CA PRO A 730 -22.68 30.41 -27.72
C PRO A 730 -21.65 31.51 -27.46
N THR A 731 -22.01 32.77 -27.76
CA THR A 731 -21.12 33.92 -27.62
C THR A 731 -20.48 34.10 -26.25
N ASN A 732 -21.15 33.66 -25.17
CA ASN A 732 -20.60 33.68 -23.81
C ASN A 732 -19.50 32.60 -23.58
N GLU A 733 -19.44 31.53 -24.37
CA GLU A 733 -18.41 30.52 -24.32
C GLU A 733 -17.15 30.92 -25.12
N ARG A 734 -17.22 31.90 -26.01
CA ARG A 734 -16.05 32.42 -26.74
C ARG A 734 -15.03 33.09 -25.84
N SER A 735 -15.45 33.71 -24.75
CA SER A 735 -14.51 34.23 -23.74
C SER A 735 -13.78 33.09 -22.99
N CYS A 736 -14.48 31.96 -22.77
CA CYS A 736 -13.91 30.75 -22.18
C CYS A 736 -12.91 30.07 -23.14
N ASP A 737 -13.14 30.15 -24.46
CA ASP A 737 -12.22 29.62 -25.46
C ASP A 737 -10.90 30.36 -25.47
N ALA A 738 -10.90 31.67 -25.32
CA ALA A 738 -9.67 32.45 -25.20
C ALA A 738 -8.86 32.09 -23.97
N GLU A 739 -9.51 31.78 -22.83
CA GLU A 739 -8.86 31.28 -21.62
C GLU A 739 -8.23 29.90 -21.87
N LYS A 740 -8.98 28.98 -22.44
CA LYS A 740 -8.49 27.64 -22.76
C LYS A 740 -7.33 27.67 -23.75
N GLN A 741 -7.41 28.55 -24.77
CA GLN A 741 -6.30 28.78 -25.69
C GLN A 741 -5.07 29.32 -24.97
N ALA A 742 -5.22 30.25 -24.03
CA ALA A 742 -4.10 30.75 -23.23
C ALA A 742 -3.47 29.64 -22.36
N LEU A 743 -4.29 28.76 -21.74
CA LEU A 743 -3.81 27.60 -21.01
C LEU A 743 -3.07 26.61 -21.91
N TYR A 744 -3.60 26.37 -23.13
CA TYR A 744 -2.96 25.51 -24.12
C TYR A 744 -1.59 26.06 -24.55
N LEU A 745 -1.49 27.36 -24.83
CA LEU A 745 -0.22 27.99 -25.19
C LEU A 745 0.80 27.92 -24.06
N LYS A 746 0.36 28.04 -22.80
CA LYS A 746 1.22 27.82 -21.64
C LYS A 746 1.73 26.38 -21.57
N ALA A 747 0.87 25.38 -21.85
CA ALA A 747 1.27 23.97 -21.90
C ALA A 747 2.32 23.73 -22.98
N LEU A 748 2.07 24.26 -24.18
CA LEU A 748 2.97 24.16 -25.32
C LEU A 748 4.31 24.83 -25.02
N ASN A 749 4.27 26.03 -24.43
CA ASN A 749 5.46 26.77 -24.01
C ASN A 749 6.26 25.99 -22.93
N ALA A 750 5.58 25.38 -21.97
CA ALA A 750 6.23 24.55 -20.93
C ALA A 750 6.98 23.34 -21.52
N CYS A 751 6.45 22.77 -22.62
CA CYS A 751 7.12 21.68 -23.34
C CYS A 751 8.29 22.15 -24.21
N CYS A 752 8.23 23.40 -24.70
CA CYS A 752 9.28 23.99 -25.55
C CYS A 752 10.47 24.49 -24.73
N THR A 753 10.23 25.02 -23.53
CA THR A 753 11.26 25.60 -22.66
C THR A 753 12.06 24.53 -21.95
N ASP A 754 13.37 24.76 -21.85
CA ASP A 754 14.28 23.93 -21.09
C ASP A 754 14.68 24.67 -19.80
N LEU A 755 14.49 24.05 -18.64
CA LEU A 755 14.83 24.68 -17.35
C LEU A 755 16.33 24.94 -17.23
N ASP A 756 17.16 24.05 -17.81
CA ASP A 756 18.61 24.16 -17.76
C ASP A 756 19.16 25.09 -18.88
N LYS A 757 18.40 25.32 -19.94
CA LYS A 757 18.80 26.12 -21.11
C LYS A 757 17.64 26.98 -21.61
N PRO A 758 17.33 28.11 -20.95
CA PRO A 758 16.15 28.92 -21.29
C PRO A 758 16.20 29.52 -22.71
N ASN A 759 17.37 29.58 -23.31
CA ASN A 759 17.56 30.06 -24.68
C ASN A 759 17.48 28.97 -25.76
N ASN A 760 17.14 27.74 -25.39
CA ASN A 760 17.05 26.64 -26.36
C ASN A 760 15.75 26.76 -27.19
N VAL A 761 15.90 26.92 -28.50
CA VAL A 761 14.80 27.09 -29.47
C VAL A 761 14.37 25.76 -30.09
N GLU A 762 15.02 24.65 -29.75
CA GLU A 762 14.78 23.32 -30.35
C GLU A 762 13.29 22.90 -30.22
N GLY A 763 12.65 23.18 -29.08
CA GLY A 763 11.24 22.86 -28.87
C GLY A 763 10.30 23.63 -29.82
N TYR A 764 10.53 24.93 -30.02
CA TYR A 764 9.71 25.74 -30.91
C TYR A 764 9.91 25.37 -32.38
N SER A 765 11.15 25.02 -32.75
CA SER A 765 11.45 24.50 -34.09
C SER A 765 10.71 23.20 -34.37
N LEU A 766 10.65 22.32 -33.36
CA LEU A 766 9.93 21.06 -33.45
C LEU A 766 8.40 21.27 -33.60
N VAL A 767 7.81 22.23 -32.86
CA VAL A 767 6.40 22.60 -33.00
C VAL A 767 6.15 23.11 -34.42
N SER A 768 7.04 23.96 -34.93
CA SER A 768 6.96 24.52 -36.28
C SER A 768 6.95 23.44 -37.36
N LEU A 769 7.86 22.47 -37.25
CA LEU A 769 7.92 21.32 -38.17
C LEU A 769 6.68 20.43 -38.05
N THR A 770 6.21 20.18 -36.83
CA THR A 770 5.00 19.39 -36.60
C THR A 770 3.75 20.08 -37.19
N LEU A 771 3.64 21.40 -37.06
CA LEU A 771 2.57 22.14 -37.71
C LEU A 771 2.57 21.98 -39.23
N VAL A 772 3.75 22.09 -39.85
CA VAL A 772 3.89 21.89 -41.31
C VAL A 772 3.46 20.49 -41.70
N GLU A 773 3.92 19.48 -40.97
CA GLU A 773 3.56 18.09 -41.22
C GLU A 773 2.06 17.80 -41.10
N LEU A 774 1.39 18.41 -40.12
CA LEU A 774 -0.03 18.13 -39.84
C LEU A 774 -0.98 18.99 -40.68
N VAL A 775 -0.59 20.20 -41.08
CA VAL A 775 -1.45 21.16 -41.77
C VAL A 775 -1.20 21.18 -43.28
N SER A 776 0.02 20.90 -43.72
CA SER A 776 0.41 20.91 -45.12
C SER A 776 0.42 19.51 -45.73
N THR A 777 -0.25 19.31 -46.83
CA THR A 777 -0.15 18.07 -47.60
C THR A 777 1.21 17.97 -48.28
N ASP A 778 1.70 16.76 -48.43
CA ASP A 778 2.96 16.51 -49.14
C ASP A 778 2.79 16.86 -50.64
N VAL A 779 3.73 17.64 -51.14
CA VAL A 779 3.74 18.08 -52.54
C VAL A 779 4.66 17.22 -53.40
N MET A 780 5.28 16.24 -52.76
CA MET A 780 6.20 15.32 -53.44
C MET A 780 5.55 13.96 -53.71
N TYR A 781 5.65 13.49 -54.94
CA TYR A 781 5.17 12.18 -55.33
C TYR A 781 6.34 11.23 -55.44
N ASN A 782 6.37 10.17 -54.68
CA ASN A 782 7.48 9.22 -54.62
C ASN A 782 8.88 9.85 -54.46
N GLY A 783 8.94 10.97 -53.75
CA GLY A 783 10.19 11.72 -53.56
C GLY A 783 10.63 12.57 -54.78
N LEU A 784 9.86 12.61 -55.82
CA LEU A 784 10.11 13.42 -57.01
C LEU A 784 9.13 14.58 -57.08
N PRO A 785 9.53 15.76 -57.56
CA PRO A 785 8.61 16.88 -57.81
C PRO A 785 7.61 16.51 -58.93
N PHE A 786 6.40 16.98 -58.81
CA PHE A 786 5.39 16.88 -59.86
C PHE A 786 5.84 17.64 -61.12
N PRO A 787 5.36 17.27 -62.33
CA PRO A 787 5.49 18.10 -63.52
C PRO A 787 4.96 19.52 -63.26
N ASP A 788 5.50 20.53 -63.95
CA ASP A 788 5.23 21.95 -63.66
C ASP A 788 3.76 22.30 -63.55
N GLU A 789 2.94 21.80 -64.47
CA GLU A 789 1.47 22.08 -64.45
C GLU A 789 0.77 21.41 -63.25
N GLU A 790 1.13 20.16 -63.00
CA GLU A 790 0.60 19.41 -61.92
C GLU A 790 1.15 19.91 -60.56
N PHE A 791 2.41 20.32 -60.53
CA PHE A 791 3.02 20.97 -59.36
C PHE A 791 2.33 22.25 -58.98
N THR A 792 1.97 23.09 -60.00
CA THR A 792 1.25 24.35 -59.76
C THR A 792 -0.15 24.07 -59.19
N ARG A 793 -0.87 23.12 -59.74
CA ARG A 793 -2.21 22.72 -59.27
C ARG A 793 -2.17 22.21 -57.83
N VAL A 794 -1.26 21.26 -57.56
CA VAL A 794 -1.10 20.66 -56.23
C VAL A 794 -0.64 21.70 -55.21
N THR A 795 0.23 22.62 -55.59
CA THR A 795 0.67 23.72 -54.73
C THR A 795 -0.48 24.65 -54.37
N MET A 796 -1.34 25.01 -55.35
CA MET A 796 -2.53 25.83 -55.08
C MET A 796 -3.53 25.12 -54.20
N GLU A 797 -3.76 23.85 -54.42
CA GLU A 797 -4.64 23.02 -53.58
C GLU A 797 -4.13 22.94 -52.14
N ARG A 798 -2.84 22.72 -51.97
CA ARG A 798 -2.20 22.75 -50.66
C ARG A 798 -2.39 24.12 -49.98
N ASP A 799 -2.09 25.20 -50.66
CA ASP A 799 -2.19 26.54 -50.11
C ASP A 799 -3.62 26.88 -49.68
N MET A 800 -4.62 26.40 -50.44
CA MET A 800 -6.02 26.50 -50.05
C MET A 800 -6.39 25.65 -48.84
N GLN A 801 -5.90 24.44 -48.76
CA GLN A 801 -6.09 23.58 -47.59
C GLN A 801 -5.48 24.19 -46.33
N ILE A 802 -4.27 24.73 -46.42
CA ILE A 802 -3.60 25.46 -45.34
C ILE A 802 -4.48 26.65 -44.90
N ARG A 803 -4.94 27.47 -45.87
CA ARG A 803 -5.81 28.61 -45.57
C ARG A 803 -7.09 28.17 -44.85
N ARG A 804 -7.74 27.13 -45.35
CA ARG A 804 -8.92 26.55 -44.70
C ARG A 804 -8.64 26.09 -43.27
N ALA A 805 -7.51 25.42 -43.01
CA ALA A 805 -7.11 25.01 -41.67
C ALA A 805 -6.94 26.20 -40.71
N PHE A 806 -6.41 27.32 -41.18
CA PHE A 806 -6.28 28.57 -40.38
C PHE A 806 -7.61 29.29 -40.12
N ILE A 807 -8.62 29.12 -41.00
CA ILE A 807 -9.97 29.60 -40.76
C ILE A 807 -10.68 28.69 -39.77
N THR A 808 -10.62 27.35 -39.94
CA THR A 808 -11.30 26.39 -39.10
C THR A 808 -10.72 26.29 -37.68
N SER A 809 -9.42 26.50 -37.57
CA SER A 809 -8.70 26.34 -36.30
C SER A 809 -7.95 27.61 -35.90
N PRO A 810 -8.63 28.58 -35.27
CA PRO A 810 -8.02 29.87 -34.89
C PRO A 810 -6.82 29.73 -33.96
N VAL A 811 -6.70 28.62 -33.24
CA VAL A 811 -5.55 28.31 -32.39
C VAL A 811 -4.22 28.25 -33.14
N LEU A 812 -4.26 27.95 -34.46
CA LEU A 812 -3.07 27.97 -35.32
C LEU A 812 -2.37 29.33 -35.35
N TRP A 813 -3.14 30.43 -35.42
CA TRP A 813 -2.59 31.77 -35.32
C TRP A 813 -1.89 32.03 -34.00
N ALA A 814 -2.49 31.55 -32.92
CA ALA A 814 -1.93 31.70 -31.58
C ALA A 814 -0.62 30.88 -31.41
N VAL A 815 -0.58 29.69 -31.98
CA VAL A 815 0.64 28.84 -31.97
C VAL A 815 1.75 29.45 -32.82
N LEU A 816 1.42 29.97 -34.04
CA LEU A 816 2.40 30.71 -34.84
C LEU A 816 2.90 31.95 -34.10
N GLY A 817 2.02 32.66 -33.37
CA GLY A 817 2.40 33.79 -32.54
C GLY A 817 3.39 33.42 -31.46
N LEU A 818 3.18 32.28 -30.78
CA LEU A 818 4.13 31.74 -29.79
C LEU A 818 5.48 31.42 -30.44
N ILE A 819 5.47 30.74 -31.60
CA ILE A 819 6.70 30.40 -32.33
C ILE A 819 7.43 31.67 -32.78
N ALA A 820 6.71 32.69 -33.27
CA ALA A 820 7.26 33.94 -33.76
C ALA A 820 8.00 34.75 -32.69
N THR A 821 7.64 34.62 -31.41
CA THR A 821 8.36 35.24 -30.28
C THR A 821 9.75 34.65 -30.08
N HIS A 822 9.98 33.45 -30.59
CA HIS A 822 11.26 32.72 -30.50
C HIS A 822 11.89 32.62 -31.87
N ARG A 823 12.63 33.68 -32.23
CA ARG A 823 13.36 33.76 -33.49
C ARG A 823 13.94 32.44 -33.89
N PRO A 824 14.25 32.22 -34.96
CA PRO A 824 14.32 31.47 -36.18
C PRO A 824 13.34 30.27 -36.28
N ALA A 825 12.66 29.89 -35.20
CA ALA A 825 11.75 28.75 -35.27
C ALA A 825 10.63 28.90 -36.29
N LEU A 826 10.15 30.15 -36.49
CA LEU A 826 9.10 30.42 -37.48
C LEU A 826 9.56 30.14 -38.92
N CYS A 827 10.86 30.18 -39.19
CA CYS A 827 11.41 29.84 -40.51
C CYS A 827 11.04 28.43 -40.95
N TYR A 828 10.95 27.46 -40.00
CA TYR A 828 10.53 26.11 -40.32
C TYR A 828 9.07 26.01 -40.74
N SER A 829 8.24 27.03 -40.44
CA SER A 829 6.86 27.17 -40.95
C SER A 829 6.77 27.97 -42.24
N SER A 830 7.85 28.18 -42.98
CA SER A 830 7.87 28.99 -44.21
C SER A 830 6.84 28.55 -45.25
N VAL A 831 6.54 27.24 -45.31
CA VAL A 831 5.49 26.72 -46.22
C VAL A 831 4.13 27.27 -45.86
N LEU A 832 3.78 27.31 -44.56
CA LEU A 832 2.51 27.87 -44.07
C LEU A 832 2.42 29.37 -44.30
N LEU A 833 3.51 30.11 -44.04
CA LEU A 833 3.54 31.57 -44.25
C LEU A 833 3.42 31.90 -45.69
N ARG A 834 4.07 31.18 -46.60
CA ARG A 834 3.96 31.38 -48.06
C ARG A 834 2.55 31.10 -48.57
N ALA A 835 1.93 30.03 -48.11
CA ALA A 835 0.57 29.69 -48.48
C ALA A 835 -0.42 30.77 -48.04
N LEU A 836 -0.28 31.26 -46.80
CA LEU A 836 -1.11 32.38 -46.30
C LEU A 836 -0.87 33.65 -47.10
N CYS A 837 0.38 33.98 -47.46
CA CYS A 837 0.71 35.13 -48.29
C CYS A 837 0.14 34.98 -49.71
N ALA A 838 0.23 33.79 -50.31
CA ALA A 838 -0.31 33.51 -51.63
C ALA A 838 -1.84 33.68 -51.67
N THR A 839 -2.56 33.18 -50.67
CA THR A 839 -4.02 33.33 -50.60
C THR A 839 -4.44 34.77 -50.36
N CYS A 840 -3.73 35.53 -49.52
CA CYS A 840 -3.97 36.97 -49.34
C CYS A 840 -3.70 37.77 -50.64
N LEU A 841 -2.59 37.47 -51.32
CA LEU A 841 -2.20 38.08 -52.57
C LEU A 841 -3.26 37.84 -53.67
N HIS A 842 -3.74 36.59 -53.77
CA HIS A 842 -4.78 36.25 -54.74
C HIS A 842 -6.08 37.04 -54.48
N HIS A 843 -6.52 37.13 -53.26
CA HIS A 843 -7.70 37.91 -52.86
C HIS A 843 -7.57 39.41 -53.20
N TRP A 844 -6.47 40.03 -52.84
CA TRP A 844 -6.27 41.47 -53.09
C TRP A 844 -6.11 41.78 -54.56
N ARG A 845 -5.56 40.88 -55.37
CA ARG A 845 -5.54 40.99 -56.84
C ARG A 845 -6.94 40.90 -57.43
N GLY A 846 -7.78 39.93 -56.92
CA GLY A 846 -9.16 39.79 -57.38
C GLY A 846 -10.03 40.98 -57.09
N LYS A 847 -9.89 41.62 -55.94
CA LYS A 847 -10.58 42.83 -55.54
C LYS A 847 -10.24 44.02 -56.47
N ASN A 848 -9.11 43.97 -57.15
CA ASN A 848 -8.66 45.00 -58.12
C ASN A 848 -9.44 44.96 -59.45
N VAL A 849 -9.94 43.78 -59.80
CA VAL A 849 -10.72 43.61 -61.08
C VAL A 849 -12.19 44.01 -60.90
N ASN A 850 -12.74 43.83 -59.75
CA ASN A 850 -14.12 44.16 -59.40
C ASN A 850 -14.16 45.52 -58.68
N LYS A 851 -14.38 46.59 -59.41
CA LYS A 851 -14.45 47.94 -58.86
C LYS A 851 -15.45 48.00 -57.69
N PHE A 852 -14.95 48.52 -56.58
CA PHE A 852 -15.66 49.11 -55.45
C PHE A 852 -16.41 48.25 -54.44
N GLN A 853 -15.73 47.95 -53.35
CA GLN A 853 -16.23 48.22 -51.99
C GLN A 853 -15.06 48.60 -51.10
N PRO A 854 -15.14 49.63 -50.21
CA PRO A 854 -14.11 49.91 -49.24
C PRO A 854 -13.97 48.69 -48.32
N THR A 855 -12.78 48.20 -48.16
CA THR A 855 -12.50 47.03 -47.37
C THR A 855 -12.81 47.40 -45.94
N ALA A 856 -13.81 46.76 -45.32
CA ALA A 856 -14.10 46.95 -43.92
C ALA A 856 -12.90 46.54 -43.09
N ALA A 857 -12.55 47.32 -42.08
CA ALA A 857 -11.43 46.99 -41.17
C ALA A 857 -11.57 45.61 -40.52
N ASN A 858 -12.76 45.03 -40.52
CA ASN A 858 -13.10 43.70 -39.99
C ASN A 858 -13.22 42.61 -41.06
N ASP A 859 -12.82 42.92 -42.33
CA ASP A 859 -12.74 41.87 -43.35
C ASP A 859 -11.75 40.78 -42.88
N GLU A 860 -12.18 39.55 -42.95
CA GLU A 860 -11.42 38.39 -42.52
C GLU A 860 -10.03 38.31 -43.18
N LEU A 861 -9.96 38.60 -44.46
CA LEU A 861 -8.70 38.62 -45.20
C LEU A 861 -7.81 39.81 -44.84
N MET A 862 -8.40 40.96 -44.46
CA MET A 862 -7.64 42.06 -43.89
C MET A 862 -7.01 41.65 -42.53
N LEU A 863 -7.80 41.01 -41.68
CA LEU A 863 -7.28 40.47 -40.40
C LEU A 863 -6.21 39.42 -40.63
N CYS A 864 -6.40 38.51 -41.59
CA CYS A 864 -5.38 37.53 -41.97
C CYS A 864 -4.10 38.22 -42.46
N THR A 865 -4.21 39.22 -43.32
CA THR A 865 -3.06 39.99 -43.81
C THR A 865 -2.33 40.70 -42.69
N LYS A 866 -3.06 41.35 -41.77
CA LYS A 866 -2.47 41.97 -40.57
C LYS A 866 -1.73 40.99 -39.69
N LYS A 867 -2.37 39.85 -39.36
CA LYS A 867 -1.76 38.80 -38.55
C LYS A 867 -0.51 38.22 -39.20
N LEU A 868 -0.55 37.96 -40.52
CA LEU A 868 0.61 37.47 -41.26
C LEU A 868 1.78 38.45 -41.18
N LEU A 869 1.55 39.73 -41.44
CA LEU A 869 2.57 40.78 -41.37
C LEU A 869 3.12 40.94 -39.98
N GLN A 870 2.26 40.86 -38.96
CA GLN A 870 2.66 40.94 -37.55
C GLN A 870 3.55 39.76 -37.16
N LEU A 871 3.22 38.53 -37.56
CA LEU A 871 4.04 37.35 -37.31
C LEU A 871 5.42 37.45 -37.95
N LEU A 872 5.46 37.89 -39.22
CA LEU A 872 6.72 38.08 -39.94
C LEU A 872 7.57 39.19 -39.30
N ALA A 873 6.92 40.28 -38.80
CA ALA A 873 7.60 41.33 -38.09
C ALA A 873 8.17 40.88 -36.74
N MET A 874 7.35 40.18 -35.93
CA MET A 874 7.76 39.65 -34.62
C MET A 874 8.98 38.71 -34.74
N SER A 875 9.00 37.86 -35.72
CA SER A 875 10.10 36.94 -35.99
C SER A 875 11.29 37.57 -36.72
N GLN A 876 11.21 38.87 -37.09
CA GLN A 876 12.24 39.56 -37.86
C GLN A 876 12.57 38.88 -39.21
N LEU A 877 11.55 38.27 -39.82
CA LEU A 877 11.68 37.63 -41.12
C LEU A 877 11.53 38.65 -42.26
N ILE A 878 11.01 39.81 -42.00
CA ILE A 878 10.91 40.90 -42.95
C ILE A 878 11.87 42.05 -42.63
N PRO A 879 12.31 42.82 -43.64
CA PRO A 879 13.20 43.96 -43.41
C PRO A 879 12.63 44.97 -42.43
N PRO A 880 13.47 45.65 -41.63
CA PRO A 880 13.00 46.57 -40.61
C PRO A 880 12.00 47.62 -41.06
N PRO A 881 12.11 48.26 -42.24
CA PRO A 881 11.13 49.23 -42.73
C PRO A 881 9.75 48.65 -42.94
N LEU A 882 9.65 47.35 -43.16
CA LEU A 882 8.37 46.62 -43.34
C LEU A 882 7.81 46.08 -42.05
N ALA A 883 8.55 46.09 -40.94
CA ALA A 883 8.13 45.51 -39.68
C ALA A 883 6.83 46.11 -39.13
N ASN A 884 6.61 47.38 -39.31
CA ASN A 884 5.41 48.12 -38.88
C ASN A 884 4.31 48.21 -39.96
N LEU A 885 4.44 47.50 -41.05
CA LEU A 885 3.46 47.56 -42.15
C LEU A 885 2.06 47.11 -41.73
N HIS A 886 1.95 46.17 -40.83
CA HIS A 886 0.71 45.68 -40.26
C HIS A 886 -0.13 46.78 -39.56
N THR A 887 0.50 47.85 -39.07
CA THR A 887 -0.18 48.97 -38.40
C THR A 887 -0.84 49.98 -39.35
N ILE A 888 -0.36 50.03 -40.59
CA ILE A 888 -0.82 51.02 -41.58
C ILE A 888 -1.51 50.38 -42.78
N ILE A 889 -1.59 49.04 -42.82
CA ILE A 889 -2.14 48.33 -44.01
C ILE A 889 -3.58 48.74 -44.34
N GLU A 890 -4.35 49.18 -43.35
CA GLU A 890 -5.73 49.68 -43.54
C GLU A 890 -5.80 50.98 -44.38
N HIS A 891 -4.75 51.72 -44.47
CA HIS A 891 -4.68 52.97 -45.19
C HIS A 891 -4.32 52.79 -46.66
N PHE A 892 -3.99 51.54 -47.08
CA PHE A 892 -3.74 51.25 -48.51
C PHE A 892 -4.96 50.68 -49.17
N GLU A 893 -5.03 50.89 -50.50
CA GLU A 893 -6.06 50.33 -51.35
C GLU A 893 -5.72 48.94 -51.82
N ALA A 894 -6.68 48.11 -52.22
CA ALA A 894 -6.51 46.74 -52.67
C ALA A 894 -5.32 46.51 -53.63
N PRO A 895 -5.16 47.41 -54.73
CA PRO A 895 -3.99 47.27 -55.60
C PRO A 895 -2.68 47.44 -54.91
N GLU A 896 -2.61 48.34 -53.93
CA GLU A 896 -1.41 48.68 -53.18
C GLU A 896 -1.03 47.56 -52.22
N ILE A 897 -2.05 46.98 -51.54
CA ILE A 897 -1.88 45.80 -50.70
C ILE A 897 -1.39 44.61 -51.53
N ALA A 898 -1.97 44.39 -52.73
CA ALA A 898 -1.53 43.34 -53.62
C ALA A 898 -0.06 43.52 -54.05
N LEU A 899 0.34 44.78 -54.36
CA LEU A 899 1.72 45.13 -54.73
C LEU A 899 2.67 44.91 -53.58
N LEU A 900 2.30 45.35 -52.36
CA LEU A 900 3.10 45.13 -51.13
C LEU A 900 3.33 43.67 -50.86
N LEU A 901 2.27 42.87 -50.86
CA LEU A 901 2.35 41.42 -50.62
C LEU A 901 3.19 40.72 -51.70
N ARG A 902 3.07 41.13 -52.96
CA ARG A 902 3.87 40.55 -54.03
C ARG A 902 5.34 40.95 -53.94
N GLU A 903 5.60 42.22 -53.93
CA GLU A 903 6.97 42.74 -54.13
C GLU A 903 7.78 42.72 -52.85
N CYS A 904 7.14 42.94 -51.69
CA CYS A 904 7.85 43.08 -50.45
C CYS A 904 7.81 41.78 -49.60
N ILE A 905 6.75 40.99 -49.64
CA ILE A 905 6.58 39.82 -48.78
C ILE A 905 6.80 38.53 -49.54
N TRP A 906 6.08 38.30 -50.64
CA TRP A 906 6.18 37.08 -51.41
C TRP A 906 7.59 36.89 -52.01
N ASN A 907 8.14 37.91 -52.70
CA ASN A 907 9.49 37.81 -53.22
C ASN A 907 10.53 37.68 -52.15
N TYR A 908 10.34 38.35 -51.00
CA TYR A 908 11.22 38.18 -49.87
C TYR A 908 11.19 36.72 -49.31
N LEU A 909 10.02 36.17 -49.07
CA LEU A 909 9.86 34.77 -48.61
C LEU A 909 10.38 33.77 -49.64
N LYS A 910 10.25 34.07 -50.95
CA LYS A 910 10.79 33.23 -52.03
C LYS A 910 12.31 33.20 -52.03
N ASP A 911 12.91 34.39 -51.96
CA ASP A 911 14.35 34.56 -52.02
C ASP A 911 15.08 34.14 -50.74
N HIS A 912 14.39 34.17 -49.64
CA HIS A 912 14.92 33.88 -48.33
C HIS A 912 14.24 32.66 -47.68
N VAL A 913 13.96 31.62 -48.48
CA VAL A 913 13.50 30.34 -47.93
C VAL A 913 14.57 29.81 -47.00
N PRO A 914 14.29 29.62 -45.72
CA PRO A 914 15.25 29.13 -44.78
C PRO A 914 15.60 27.69 -45.13
N SER A 915 16.84 27.46 -45.39
CA SER A 915 17.44 26.14 -45.47
C SER A 915 18.21 25.89 -44.16
N PRO A 916 18.19 24.68 -43.60
CA PRO A 916 18.99 24.36 -42.42
C PRO A 916 20.47 24.74 -42.57
N ALA A 917 21.02 24.69 -43.79
CA ALA A 917 22.38 25.12 -44.11
C ALA A 917 22.63 26.64 -44.01
N LEU A 918 21.57 27.45 -43.92
CA LEU A 918 21.69 28.91 -43.83
C LEU A 918 21.66 29.45 -42.40
N PHE A 919 21.50 28.55 -41.43
CA PHE A 919 21.48 28.92 -40.02
C PHE A 919 22.88 28.82 -39.43
N HIS A 920 23.32 29.88 -38.80
CA HIS A 920 24.53 29.89 -37.99
C HIS A 920 24.21 29.55 -36.56
N VAL A 921 25.08 28.78 -35.93
CA VAL A 921 25.06 28.50 -34.50
C VAL A 921 25.69 29.70 -33.79
N ASP A 922 24.97 30.39 -32.94
CA ASP A 922 25.54 31.40 -32.05
C ASP A 922 26.28 30.75 -30.87
N ASN A 923 26.91 31.58 -30.04
CA ASN A 923 27.65 31.15 -28.85
C ASN A 923 26.77 30.43 -27.81
N ASN A 924 25.43 30.53 -27.94
CA ASN A 924 24.44 29.90 -27.09
C ASN A 924 23.88 28.58 -27.69
N GLY A 925 24.41 28.15 -28.81
CA GLY A 925 23.95 26.93 -29.48
C GLY A 925 22.65 27.09 -30.28
N LEU A 926 22.24 28.35 -30.55
CA LEU A 926 21.07 28.66 -31.34
C LEU A 926 21.39 28.70 -32.85
N HIS A 927 20.68 27.90 -33.61
CA HIS A 927 20.75 27.92 -35.07
C HIS A 927 19.81 29.01 -35.60
N TRP A 928 20.34 30.14 -35.97
CA TRP A 928 19.55 31.23 -36.54
C TRP A 928 20.25 31.89 -37.70
N ARG A 929 19.43 32.47 -38.59
CA ARG A 929 19.94 33.20 -39.73
C ARG A 929 20.48 34.51 -39.23
N ASN A 930 21.74 34.80 -39.54
CA ASN A 930 22.32 36.11 -39.30
C ASN A 930 21.74 37.12 -40.30
N THR A 931 20.69 37.81 -39.90
CA THR A 931 20.00 38.83 -40.73
C THR A 931 20.88 40.04 -40.99
N SER A 932 21.94 40.26 -40.19
CA SER A 932 22.86 41.39 -40.40
C SER A 932 23.72 41.24 -41.62
N GLN A 933 23.90 40.02 -42.15
CA GLN A 933 24.67 39.75 -43.38
C GLN A 933 23.83 39.75 -44.66
N VAL A 934 22.48 39.72 -44.53
CA VAL A 934 21.60 39.78 -45.67
C VAL A 934 21.40 41.23 -46.06
N LYS A 935 22.05 41.67 -47.13
CA LYS A 935 21.72 42.97 -47.73
C LYS A 935 20.25 42.93 -48.13
N VAL A 936 19.44 43.73 -47.44
CA VAL A 936 18.02 43.94 -47.83
C VAL A 936 18.01 44.43 -49.26
N ALA A 937 17.33 43.74 -50.16
CA ALA A 937 17.19 44.17 -51.52
C ALA A 937 16.55 45.57 -51.52
N PRO A 938 17.21 46.60 -52.10
CA PRO A 938 16.71 47.98 -52.02
C PRO A 938 15.29 48.11 -52.58
N GLN A 939 14.95 47.24 -53.55
CA GLN A 939 13.64 47.20 -54.22
C GLN A 939 12.44 47.09 -53.28
N TYR A 940 12.56 46.30 -52.15
CA TYR A 940 11.47 46.17 -51.21
C TYR A 940 11.20 47.43 -50.43
N VAL A 941 12.22 48.08 -50.00
CA VAL A 941 12.14 49.38 -49.32
C VAL A 941 11.69 50.48 -50.25
N ASP A 942 12.17 50.49 -51.47
CA ASP A 942 11.83 51.48 -52.49
C ASP A 942 10.36 51.37 -52.91
N THR A 943 9.86 50.14 -53.08
CA THR A 943 8.44 49.89 -53.34
C THR A 943 7.56 50.45 -52.23
N LEU A 944 7.89 50.22 -50.98
CA LEU A 944 7.15 50.75 -49.84
C LEU A 944 7.23 52.27 -49.78
N ARG A 945 8.43 52.85 -50.01
CA ARG A 945 8.64 54.29 -50.04
C ARG A 945 7.82 54.95 -51.13
N GLN A 946 7.77 54.40 -52.34
CA GLN A 946 6.98 54.93 -53.44
C GLN A 946 5.47 54.90 -53.16
N LEU A 947 4.97 53.79 -52.53
CA LEU A 947 3.58 53.67 -52.13
C LEU A 947 3.21 54.71 -51.05
N MET A 948 4.05 54.90 -50.07
CA MET A 948 3.86 55.85 -49.00
C MET A 948 3.92 57.29 -49.55
N GLN A 949 4.83 57.61 -50.49
CA GLN A 949 4.88 58.92 -51.16
C GLN A 949 3.64 59.21 -51.94
N LYS A 950 3.07 58.26 -52.68
CA LYS A 950 1.80 58.42 -53.38
C LYS A 950 0.62 58.75 -52.50
N LYS A 951 0.64 58.24 -51.24
CA LYS A 951 -0.41 58.40 -50.23
C LYS A 951 0.08 59.29 -49.04
N LEU A 952 0.95 60.23 -49.30
CA LEU A 952 1.59 61.04 -48.27
C LEU A 952 0.57 61.78 -47.38
N ASN A 953 -0.54 62.22 -47.91
CA ASN A 953 -1.60 62.85 -47.12
C ASN A 953 -2.24 61.93 -46.03
N LYS A 954 -2.30 60.63 -46.29
CA LYS A 954 -2.84 59.63 -45.33
C LYS A 954 -1.77 59.02 -44.48
N LEU A 955 -0.57 58.80 -44.99
CA LEU A 955 0.48 58.04 -44.44
C LEU A 955 1.69 58.89 -43.97
N GLY A 956 1.66 60.18 -44.14
CA GLY A 956 2.74 61.09 -43.83
C GLY A 956 3.30 60.96 -42.41
N PRO A 957 2.46 60.88 -41.38
CA PRO A 957 2.92 60.63 -39.99
C PRO A 957 3.70 59.33 -39.82
N HIS A 958 3.28 58.30 -40.54
CA HIS A 958 3.89 56.97 -40.44
C HIS A 958 5.19 56.84 -41.25
N TYR A 959 5.37 57.68 -42.28
CA TYR A 959 6.57 57.73 -43.09
C TYR A 959 7.81 58.00 -42.26
N HIS A 960 7.74 58.95 -41.34
CA HIS A 960 8.84 59.28 -40.45
C HIS A 960 9.20 58.11 -39.53
N GLN A 961 8.19 57.45 -38.93
CA GLN A 961 8.41 56.30 -38.08
C GLN A 961 9.04 55.12 -38.84
N MET A 962 8.67 54.89 -40.09
CA MET A 962 9.16 53.75 -40.85
C MET A 962 10.55 53.95 -41.49
N PHE A 963 10.88 55.16 -41.89
CA PHE A 963 12.07 55.39 -42.68
C PHE A 963 13.15 56.23 -42.00
N ILE A 964 12.80 57.00 -40.96
CA ILE A 964 13.77 57.94 -40.32
C ILE A 964 14.18 57.43 -38.96
N MET A 965 13.32 56.67 -38.25
CA MET A 965 13.66 56.17 -36.93
C MET A 965 14.30 54.74 -36.90
N THR A 966 14.66 54.20 -38.05
CA THR A 966 15.21 52.86 -38.17
C THR A 966 16.67 52.72 -37.71
N ASP A 967 17.39 53.80 -37.39
CA ASP A 967 18.73 53.78 -36.88
C ASP A 967 18.81 53.67 -35.32
N LEU A 968 17.67 53.80 -34.65
CA LEU A 968 17.58 53.54 -33.23
C LEU A 968 17.29 52.07 -32.99
N HIS A 969 18.24 51.38 -32.40
CA HIS A 969 18.13 50.06 -31.87
C HIS A 969 16.69 49.67 -31.55
N VAL A 970 16.18 48.64 -32.22
CA VAL A 970 14.99 47.92 -31.76
C VAL A 970 15.33 47.36 -30.39
N ALA A 971 15.15 48.19 -29.39
CA ALA A 971 15.06 47.72 -28.02
C ALA A 971 13.95 46.68 -28.03
N ASN A 972 14.29 45.44 -27.68
CA ASN A 972 13.36 44.36 -27.46
C ASN A 972 12.06 44.92 -26.86
N PRO A 973 10.95 44.89 -27.54
CA PRO A 973 9.68 44.91 -26.85
C PRO A 973 9.51 43.52 -26.30
N ASN A 974 10.02 43.30 -25.08
CA ASN A 974 9.34 42.34 -24.25
C ASN A 974 7.89 42.79 -24.20
N PRO A 975 6.92 42.09 -24.83
CA PRO A 975 5.55 42.32 -24.48
C PRO A 975 5.48 41.98 -23.01
N ALA A 976 5.33 42.99 -22.18
CA ALA A 976 4.88 42.81 -20.81
C ALA A 976 3.60 41.97 -20.95
N ILE A 977 3.72 40.69 -20.68
CA ILE A 977 2.60 39.85 -20.32
C ILE A 977 1.93 40.66 -19.21
N PRO A 978 0.66 41.02 -19.30
CA PRO A 978 0.00 41.73 -18.23
C PRO A 978 0.23 40.89 -16.97
N ALA A 979 0.96 41.43 -16.01
CA ALA A 979 1.16 40.89 -14.68
C ALA A 979 -0.16 41.06 -13.92
N ALA A 980 -1.15 40.28 -14.32
CA ALA A 980 -2.40 40.14 -13.61
C ALA A 980 -2.53 38.63 -13.31
N ILE A 981 -2.27 38.32 -12.09
CA ILE A 981 -2.43 37.07 -11.33
C ILE A 981 -1.07 36.58 -10.81
N SER A 982 -0.45 37.42 -9.98
CA SER A 982 0.55 37.00 -8.99
C SER A 982 0.11 37.53 -7.63
N THR A 983 -1.04 37.10 -7.16
CA THR A 983 -1.43 37.12 -5.75
C THR A 983 -2.39 35.95 -5.55
N ALA A 984 -1.85 34.78 -5.46
CA ALA A 984 -2.49 33.70 -4.72
C ALA A 984 -1.60 33.48 -3.50
N THR A 985 -1.96 34.19 -2.47
CA THR A 985 -1.58 34.02 -1.09
C THR A 985 -1.44 32.55 -0.72
N THR A 986 -0.28 32.25 -0.18
CA THR A 986 -0.10 31.21 0.82
C THR A 986 -1.22 31.31 1.85
N VAL A 987 -2.08 30.32 1.87
CA VAL A 987 -2.90 30.00 3.05
C VAL A 987 -2.40 28.64 3.54
N ASP A 988 -2.05 28.64 4.83
CA ASP A 988 -1.51 27.59 5.69
C ASP A 988 -2.07 26.19 5.53
#